data_b4d8f9fa4a39366463315fb362833921
#
_entry.id   b4d8f9fa4a39366463315fb362833921
#
_cell.length_a   1.000
_cell.length_b   1.000
_cell.length_c   1.000
_cell.angle_alpha   90.00
_cell.angle_beta   90.00
_cell.angle_gamma   90.00
#
_symmetry.space_group_name_H-M   'P 1'
#
loop_
_entity.id
_entity.type
_entity.pdbx_description
1 polymer ?
#
loop_
_entity_poly.entity_id
_entity_poly.type
_entity_poly.pdbx_seq_one_letter_code
_entity_poly.pdbx_strand_id
1 'polypeptide(L)'
;MAALRTGLSRTLLVAAGSALLSAPALAQAEPKAGPAAQPADGPPSQSQPALAPADKPEPKVLISEVVVKGIEGHPEQERLEIAVYDAMATRPGTRVTRSELQTDLSAIYATGWFSDVRIQPVDGPLGVQLVVTVVPNPVLTQVQLEGVGAKTKLPANLIPDTFAPDYGKTLNLNALQARIGELQKWYADQGYSLARVSGPTRVSPQGVVQLLVREGSVAGVEVQFLNKEGESTNDKGQPIRGKTKSWVVTREVSIKPGDTFNRRQLEEDIKRLYGTGLFGDVKVTLRPVAGNPGEVTIVLGIVEQSSGSLSGGLGYSQAQGVFGQVQLQDSNLLGRAWDMAVNFTYGQFGGLGDISFTDPWIKGDKYRTAFRARVFFSREVPQIFQSQNNGTINTVSDVSNDFYKASSNASAYNIQSKNNPTGTSFGSISKAQKADPSLNWFNLDNNSIALQRIGGNVQFVRPMNGGNPYKRAPWSVVLGFSGQEVTPMNFSGSVMPYGMNTNNYKNGQTQVKDVICIAYNCAQHNQLVGLRVAATMNNLNDPRNPTAGNFLSLGTEQFFSVGPDSPTFNRLRASYTHYIPVNWLKLYKGCRPKPGQKEDCKQALAFQATAGTNVGNLPPYEAFCLGGSNSVRGYYDCDLGVGKSFGEATIEYRFPIFSIISGEVFVDGGTSFGSQANVPGNPGGLLQKPGDGFSVGSGLIVSTPVGPLRLEVASQDFTGEWRFNLGVGWKF
;
A
#
# COMPACT_ATOMS: atom_id res chain seq x y z
N MET A 1 9.25 47.73 -27.76
CA MET A 1 9.25 46.96 -28.99
C MET A 1 7.90 46.33 -29.17
N ALA A 2 7.14 46.97 -30.00
CA ALA A 2 5.83 46.65 -30.46
C ALA A 2 5.88 45.47 -31.44
N ALA A 3 4.71 44.86 -31.64
CA ALA A 3 4.34 43.86 -32.61
C ALA A 3 4.40 42.41 -32.11
N LEU A 4 3.24 41.96 -31.65
CA LEU A 4 2.55 40.72 -31.99
C LEU A 4 1.17 40.72 -31.27
N ARG A 5 0.30 41.63 -31.70
CA ARG A 5 -1.16 41.51 -31.54
C ARG A 5 -1.69 41.31 -32.97
N THR A 6 -2.39 40.25 -33.16
CA THR A 6 -3.54 40.00 -34.03
C THR A 6 -3.51 38.55 -34.54
N GLY A 7 -4.60 37.86 -34.28
CA GLY A 7 -4.93 36.67 -35.09
C GLY A 7 -5.04 35.37 -34.30
N LEU A 8 -6.12 35.22 -33.53
CA LEU A 8 -6.80 33.93 -33.29
C LEU A 8 -8.15 34.23 -32.67
N SER A 9 -9.06 34.66 -33.51
CA SER A 9 -10.48 34.76 -33.18
C SER A 9 -11.24 33.87 -34.17
N ARG A 10 -12.11 33.01 -33.62
CA ARG A 10 -13.17 32.25 -34.28
C ARG A 10 -12.70 31.06 -35.13
N THR A 11 -12.66 29.89 -34.48
CA THR A 11 -13.28 28.63 -34.98
C THR A 11 -12.88 27.48 -34.07
N LEU A 12 -13.75 27.12 -33.13
CA LEU A 12 -13.78 25.80 -32.50
C LEU A 12 -14.99 25.78 -31.50
N LEU A 13 -16.16 25.90 -32.10
CA LEU A 13 -17.42 25.54 -31.48
C LEU A 13 -18.14 24.64 -32.49
N VAL A 14 -18.46 23.44 -32.11
CA VAL A 14 -19.16 22.34 -32.76
C VAL A 14 -18.25 21.12 -32.96
N ALA A 15 -18.17 20.28 -31.97
CA ALA A 15 -18.10 18.83 -32.02
C ALA A 15 -17.99 18.25 -30.59
N ALA A 16 -19.03 18.35 -29.80
CA ALA A 16 -19.23 17.54 -28.60
C ALA A 16 -20.66 17.01 -28.63
N GLY A 17 -20.83 15.97 -29.39
CA GLY A 17 -22.08 15.24 -29.48
C GLY A 17 -21.78 13.84 -30.00
N SER A 18 -22.19 12.85 -29.22
CA SER A 18 -22.35 11.46 -29.61
C SER A 18 -21.09 10.56 -29.63
N ALA A 19 -20.70 10.05 -28.48
CA ALA A 19 -20.09 8.73 -28.34
C ALA A 19 -20.42 8.13 -26.97
N LEU A 20 -21.67 7.80 -26.77
CA LEU A 20 -22.13 6.87 -25.76
C LEU A 20 -22.55 5.58 -26.47
N LEU A 21 -22.11 4.43 -25.94
CA LEU A 21 -22.58 3.06 -26.23
C LEU A 21 -21.97 2.36 -27.45
N SER A 22 -20.92 1.59 -27.19
CA SER A 22 -20.89 0.17 -27.56
C SER A 22 -19.68 -0.53 -26.90
N ALA A 23 -19.90 -1.16 -25.77
CA ALA A 23 -19.04 -2.22 -25.27
C ALA A 23 -19.36 -3.51 -26.05
N PRO A 24 -18.38 -4.21 -26.64
CA PRO A 24 -18.62 -5.56 -27.11
C PRO A 24 -18.63 -6.54 -25.93
N ALA A 25 -19.71 -7.29 -25.85
CA ALA A 25 -19.85 -8.46 -24.99
C ALA A 25 -18.74 -9.47 -25.32
N LEU A 26 -17.92 -9.81 -24.34
CA LEU A 26 -17.05 -10.97 -24.41
C LEU A 26 -17.90 -12.23 -24.29
N ALA A 27 -18.20 -12.84 -25.44
CA ALA A 27 -18.72 -14.18 -25.52
C ALA A 27 -17.63 -15.17 -25.09
N GLN A 28 -17.94 -15.98 -24.09
CA GLN A 28 -17.16 -17.16 -23.73
C GLN A 28 -17.19 -18.15 -24.92
N ALA A 29 -16.04 -18.40 -25.52
CA ALA A 29 -15.85 -19.46 -26.47
C ALA A 29 -15.37 -20.70 -25.71
N GLU A 30 -16.22 -21.73 -25.66
CA GLU A 30 -15.82 -23.10 -25.32
C GLU A 30 -14.81 -23.61 -26.35
N PRO A 31 -13.78 -24.39 -25.93
CA PRO A 31 -12.83 -24.97 -26.87
C PRO A 31 -13.48 -26.13 -27.63
N LYS A 32 -13.73 -25.93 -28.93
CA LYS A 32 -14.04 -27.02 -29.88
C LYS A 32 -12.81 -27.93 -30.01
N ALA A 33 -13.06 -29.22 -29.76
CA ALA A 33 -12.13 -30.30 -30.10
C ALA A 33 -11.76 -30.25 -31.59
N GLY A 34 -10.50 -30.12 -31.90
CA GLY A 34 -9.94 -30.28 -33.23
C GLY A 34 -9.85 -31.77 -33.63
N PRO A 35 -9.85 -32.08 -34.94
CA PRO A 35 -9.86 -33.41 -35.42
C PRO A 35 -8.55 -34.15 -35.15
N ALA A 36 -8.67 -35.44 -34.82
CA ALA A 36 -7.56 -36.39 -34.59
C ALA A 36 -6.58 -36.38 -35.77
N ALA A 37 -5.32 -36.09 -35.49
CA ALA A 37 -4.22 -36.36 -36.43
C ALA A 37 -3.96 -37.84 -36.53
N GLN A 38 -3.89 -38.37 -37.75
CA GLN A 38 -3.44 -39.73 -38.04
C GLN A 38 -1.97 -39.89 -37.62
N PRO A 39 -1.57 -41.07 -37.12
CA PRO A 39 -0.20 -41.29 -36.74
C PRO A 39 0.70 -41.46 -37.98
N ALA A 40 1.76 -40.68 -38.02
CA ALA A 40 2.86 -40.85 -38.97
C ALA A 40 3.67 -42.09 -38.60
N ASP A 41 4.20 -42.75 -39.65
CA ASP A 41 4.97 -43.95 -39.65
C ASP A 41 6.02 -44.09 -38.55
N GLY A 42 5.98 -45.19 -37.82
CA GLY A 42 6.93 -45.53 -36.79
C GLY A 42 8.29 -45.98 -37.36
N PRO A 43 9.37 -45.84 -36.58
CA PRO A 43 10.70 -46.39 -36.94
C PRO A 43 10.70 -47.92 -36.94
N PRO A 44 11.67 -48.54 -37.65
CA PRO A 44 11.65 -49.97 -37.97
C PRO A 44 11.70 -50.85 -36.74
N SER A 45 10.90 -51.90 -36.79
CA SER A 45 10.80 -52.99 -35.85
C SER A 45 12.17 -53.46 -35.36
N GLN A 46 12.47 -53.21 -34.08
CA GLN A 46 13.47 -53.96 -33.36
C GLN A 46 12.90 -55.35 -33.09
N SER A 47 13.63 -56.36 -33.58
CA SER A 47 13.41 -57.76 -33.34
C SER A 47 13.11 -58.05 -31.87
N GLN A 48 11.95 -58.68 -31.61
CA GLN A 48 11.64 -59.24 -30.30
C GLN A 48 12.80 -60.18 -29.85
N PRO A 49 13.25 -59.98 -28.59
CA PRO A 49 14.11 -61.01 -27.99
C PRO A 49 13.33 -62.32 -27.96
N ALA A 50 13.96 -63.40 -28.45
CA ALA A 50 13.42 -64.73 -28.36
C ALA A 50 12.90 -65.00 -26.95
N LEU A 51 11.67 -65.52 -26.85
CA LEU A 51 11.13 -66.11 -25.62
C LEU A 51 12.24 -67.02 -24.98
N ALA A 52 12.60 -66.58 -23.75
CA ALA A 52 13.45 -67.45 -22.91
C ALA A 52 12.81 -68.81 -22.80
N PRO A 53 13.61 -69.90 -22.80
CA PRO A 53 13.07 -71.24 -22.69
C PRO A 53 12.23 -71.30 -21.41
N ALA A 54 11.05 -71.94 -21.49
CA ALA A 54 10.16 -72.20 -20.38
C ALA A 54 10.94 -72.74 -19.19
N ASP A 55 10.92 -71.99 -18.09
CA ASP A 55 11.53 -72.40 -16.83
C ASP A 55 11.05 -73.82 -16.48
N LYS A 56 11.97 -74.71 -16.32
CA LYS A 56 11.65 -75.98 -15.70
C LYS A 56 11.07 -75.68 -14.33
N PRO A 57 9.93 -76.30 -13.92
CA PRO A 57 9.36 -76.05 -12.62
C PRO A 57 10.41 -76.25 -11.54
N GLU A 58 10.72 -75.23 -10.78
CA GLU A 58 11.67 -75.27 -9.67
C GLU A 58 11.26 -76.43 -8.73
N PRO A 59 12.19 -77.23 -8.25
CA PRO A 59 11.87 -78.30 -7.30
C PRO A 59 11.28 -77.65 -6.01
N LYS A 60 10.12 -78.15 -5.61
CA LYS A 60 9.46 -77.78 -4.37
C LYS A 60 9.93 -78.60 -3.21
N VAL A 61 10.43 -77.97 -2.17
CA VAL A 61 10.91 -78.60 -0.95
C VAL A 61 9.93 -78.44 0.18
N LEU A 62 9.63 -79.53 0.95
CA LEU A 62 8.74 -79.41 2.11
C LEU A 62 9.51 -78.85 3.30
N ILE A 63 8.98 -77.77 3.87
CA ILE A 63 9.57 -77.13 5.04
C ILE A 63 8.96 -77.73 6.31
N SER A 64 9.83 -78.34 7.17
CA SER A 64 9.41 -78.89 8.44
C SER A 64 9.37 -77.89 9.57
N GLU A 65 10.32 -76.98 9.56
CA GLU A 65 10.49 -75.99 10.64
C GLU A 65 11.16 -74.69 10.10
N VAL A 66 10.89 -73.55 10.73
CA VAL A 66 11.60 -72.28 10.52
C VAL A 66 12.22 -71.85 11.83
N VAL A 67 13.53 -71.64 11.87
CA VAL A 67 14.31 -71.29 13.06
C VAL A 67 15.03 -70.01 12.79
N VAL A 68 14.77 -68.96 13.63
CA VAL A 68 15.44 -67.65 13.54
C VAL A 68 16.65 -67.66 14.45
N LYS A 69 17.82 -67.28 13.90
CA LYS A 69 19.09 -67.12 14.64
C LYS A 69 19.72 -65.75 14.49
N GLY A 70 20.62 -65.39 15.41
CA GLY A 70 21.38 -64.14 15.38
C GLY A 70 20.72 -62.98 16.15
N ILE A 71 19.65 -63.33 16.88
CA ILE A 71 18.96 -62.38 17.77
C ILE A 71 19.06 -62.78 19.24
N GLU A 72 19.81 -63.84 19.55
CA GLU A 72 19.95 -64.35 20.90
C GLU A 72 20.61 -63.29 21.82
N GLY A 73 19.94 -63.01 22.94
CA GLY A 73 20.39 -62.02 23.91
C GLY A 73 20.16 -60.56 23.52
N HIS A 74 19.45 -60.30 22.39
CA HIS A 74 19.08 -58.96 22.00
C HIS A 74 17.93 -58.45 22.88
N PRO A 75 17.93 -57.14 23.35
CA PRO A 75 16.88 -56.60 24.23
C PRO A 75 15.45 -56.70 23.68
N GLU A 76 15.28 -56.69 22.36
CA GLU A 76 13.99 -56.80 21.67
C GLU A 76 13.87 -58.12 20.86
N GLN A 77 14.46 -59.21 21.38
CA GLN A 77 14.50 -60.50 20.69
C GLN A 77 13.13 -60.99 20.19
N GLU A 78 12.13 -61.03 21.08
CA GLU A 78 10.78 -61.49 20.76
C GLU A 78 10.15 -60.68 19.62
N ARG A 79 10.31 -59.37 19.64
CA ARG A 79 9.79 -58.45 18.62
C ARG A 79 10.46 -58.70 17.25
N LEU A 80 11.76 -58.88 17.24
CA LEU A 80 12.52 -59.13 16.01
C LEU A 80 12.19 -60.50 15.42
N GLU A 81 11.99 -61.52 16.27
CA GLU A 81 11.57 -62.84 15.85
C GLU A 81 10.17 -62.83 15.21
N ILE A 82 9.22 -62.16 15.86
CA ILE A 82 7.88 -61.94 15.28
C ILE A 82 7.96 -61.20 13.95
N ALA A 83 8.80 -60.18 13.83
CA ALA A 83 8.96 -59.44 12.57
C ALA A 83 9.50 -60.27 11.43
N VAL A 84 10.38 -61.29 11.68
CA VAL A 84 10.82 -62.28 10.69
C VAL A 84 9.65 -63.17 10.29
N TYR A 85 8.95 -63.76 11.29
CA TYR A 85 7.83 -64.64 10.99
C TYR A 85 6.70 -63.94 10.24
N ASP A 86 6.35 -62.75 10.61
CA ASP A 86 5.27 -61.96 9.96
C ASP A 86 5.61 -61.60 8.51
N ALA A 87 6.88 -61.32 8.22
CA ALA A 87 7.34 -60.95 6.88
C ALA A 87 7.41 -62.13 5.90
N MET A 88 7.64 -63.35 6.40
CA MET A 88 7.73 -64.51 5.56
C MET A 88 6.37 -65.04 5.13
N ALA A 89 6.21 -65.42 3.87
CA ALA A 89 5.06 -66.18 3.38
C ALA A 89 5.19 -67.72 3.68
N THR A 90 6.41 -68.19 3.74
CA THR A 90 6.70 -69.58 4.03
C THR A 90 6.35 -69.94 5.46
N ARG A 91 5.63 -71.07 5.63
CA ARG A 91 5.22 -71.63 6.94
C ARG A 91 5.63 -73.10 7.04
N PRO A 92 5.83 -73.60 8.25
CA PRO A 92 6.02 -75.09 8.45
C PRO A 92 4.85 -75.83 7.82
N GLY A 93 5.16 -76.95 7.13
CA GLY A 93 4.20 -77.76 6.38
C GLY A 93 3.92 -77.29 4.95
N THR A 94 4.48 -76.17 4.46
CA THR A 94 4.34 -75.75 3.07
C THR A 94 5.45 -76.25 2.18
N ARG A 95 5.16 -76.39 0.88
CA ARG A 95 6.19 -76.77 -0.14
C ARG A 95 6.56 -75.45 -0.87
N VAL A 96 7.84 -75.12 -0.85
CA VAL A 96 8.35 -73.86 -1.40
C VAL A 96 9.43 -74.09 -2.44
N THR A 97 9.51 -73.15 -3.38
CA THR A 97 10.57 -73.05 -4.38
C THR A 97 11.71 -72.18 -3.88
N ARG A 98 12.85 -72.17 -4.55
CA ARG A 98 13.96 -71.26 -4.28
C ARG A 98 13.55 -69.77 -4.51
N SER A 99 12.74 -69.51 -5.52
CA SER A 99 12.24 -68.17 -5.84
C SER A 99 11.35 -67.64 -4.73
N GLU A 100 10.48 -68.47 -4.14
CA GLU A 100 9.63 -68.08 -3.00
C GLU A 100 10.48 -67.77 -1.75
N LEU A 101 11.53 -68.52 -1.46
CA LEU A 101 12.47 -68.23 -0.37
C LEU A 101 13.25 -66.94 -0.61
N GLN A 102 13.57 -66.62 -1.86
CA GLN A 102 14.21 -65.36 -2.21
C GLN A 102 13.25 -64.13 -2.02
N THR A 103 11.96 -64.38 -2.27
CA THR A 103 10.90 -63.39 -1.97
C THR A 103 10.79 -63.17 -0.46
N ASP A 104 10.78 -64.24 0.34
CA ASP A 104 10.75 -64.17 1.82
C ASP A 104 11.98 -63.43 2.36
N LEU A 105 13.18 -63.73 1.84
CA LEU A 105 14.42 -63.03 2.20
C LEU A 105 14.27 -61.52 1.93
N SER A 106 13.76 -61.17 0.75
CA SER A 106 13.53 -59.78 0.39
C SER A 106 12.46 -59.10 1.28
N ALA A 107 11.41 -59.86 1.65
CA ALA A 107 10.36 -59.38 2.54
C ALA A 107 10.87 -59.12 3.96
N ILE A 108 11.69 -60.02 4.52
CA ILE A 108 12.33 -59.82 5.82
C ILE A 108 13.24 -58.60 5.80
N TYR A 109 14.03 -58.43 4.74
CA TYR A 109 14.91 -57.26 4.58
C TYR A 109 14.11 -55.96 4.47
N ALA A 110 13.00 -55.99 3.76
CA ALA A 110 12.10 -54.87 3.57
C ALA A 110 11.41 -54.38 4.88
N THR A 111 11.42 -55.21 5.95
CA THR A 111 10.92 -54.78 7.28
C THR A 111 11.75 -53.64 7.87
N GLY A 112 13.01 -53.50 7.45
CA GLY A 112 13.93 -52.45 7.89
C GLY A 112 14.59 -52.66 9.25
N TRP A 113 14.39 -53.85 9.90
CA TRP A 113 14.98 -54.15 11.22
C TRP A 113 16.39 -54.74 11.15
N PHE A 114 16.78 -55.29 10.00
CA PHE A 114 17.99 -56.10 9.85
C PHE A 114 18.98 -55.50 8.87
N SER A 115 20.26 -55.57 9.24
CA SER A 115 21.39 -55.15 8.39
C SER A 115 21.84 -56.28 7.45
N ASP A 116 21.65 -57.55 7.83
CA ASP A 116 21.88 -58.74 6.99
C ASP A 116 20.84 -59.81 7.29
N VAL A 117 20.43 -60.55 6.25
CA VAL A 117 19.47 -61.66 6.31
C VAL A 117 19.94 -62.78 5.41
N ARG A 118 19.99 -64.01 5.95
CA ARG A 118 20.35 -65.18 5.20
C ARG A 118 19.38 -66.33 5.51
N ILE A 119 18.87 -66.97 4.50
CA ILE A 119 18.02 -68.13 4.62
C ILE A 119 18.83 -69.35 4.12
N GLN A 120 19.03 -70.33 5.00
CA GLN A 120 19.74 -71.53 4.69
C GLN A 120 18.85 -72.78 4.93
N PRO A 121 18.58 -73.56 3.91
CA PRO A 121 17.91 -74.87 4.09
C PRO A 121 18.88 -75.87 4.68
N VAL A 122 18.48 -76.58 5.71
CA VAL A 122 19.24 -77.64 6.37
C VAL A 122 18.36 -78.91 6.36
N ASP A 123 18.90 -80.02 5.86
CA ASP A 123 18.18 -81.30 5.82
C ASP A 123 17.93 -81.83 7.25
N GLY A 124 16.66 -82.14 7.54
CA GLY A 124 16.24 -82.70 8.82
C GLY A 124 15.46 -84.05 8.62
N PRO A 125 15.21 -84.79 9.71
CA PRO A 125 14.56 -86.12 9.64
C PRO A 125 13.05 -86.01 9.23
N LEU A 126 12.42 -84.88 9.32
CA LEU A 126 10.98 -84.63 9.01
C LEU A 126 10.77 -83.72 7.81
N GLY A 127 11.81 -83.35 7.10
CA GLY A 127 11.80 -82.35 6.00
C GLY A 127 12.92 -81.36 6.16
N VAL A 128 12.91 -80.34 5.33
CA VAL A 128 13.93 -79.23 5.39
C VAL A 128 13.60 -78.23 6.46
N GLN A 129 14.55 -77.97 7.37
CA GLN A 129 14.52 -76.88 8.34
C GLN A 129 15.10 -75.66 7.66
N LEU A 130 14.36 -74.55 7.70
CA LEU A 130 14.87 -73.25 7.26
C LEU A 130 15.53 -72.52 8.44
N VAL A 131 16.83 -72.37 8.35
CA VAL A 131 17.56 -71.47 9.32
C VAL A 131 17.67 -70.11 8.73
N VAL A 132 16.91 -69.16 9.35
CA VAL A 132 16.91 -67.74 9.00
C VAL A 132 17.87 -67.03 9.95
N THR A 133 19.07 -66.71 9.46
CA THR A 133 20.06 -65.97 10.23
C THR A 133 19.92 -64.47 9.93
N VAL A 134 19.65 -63.70 10.95
CA VAL A 134 19.50 -62.25 10.82
C VAL A 134 20.51 -61.53 11.69
N VAL A 135 20.91 -60.34 11.22
CA VAL A 135 21.75 -59.42 11.99
C VAL A 135 20.91 -58.14 12.25
N PRO A 136 20.45 -57.92 13.49
CA PRO A 136 19.68 -56.74 13.82
C PRO A 136 20.49 -55.45 13.61
N ASN A 137 19.79 -54.37 13.24
CA ASN A 137 20.39 -53.05 13.27
C ASN A 137 20.74 -52.67 14.74
N PRO A 138 21.72 -51.79 14.96
CA PRO A 138 22.08 -51.36 16.31
C PRO A 138 20.93 -50.59 16.99
N VAL A 139 20.94 -50.55 18.32
CA VAL A 139 19.98 -49.73 19.11
C VAL A 139 20.30 -48.26 18.89
N LEU A 140 19.30 -47.48 18.50
CA LEU A 140 19.46 -46.03 18.24
C LEU A 140 19.80 -45.28 19.53
N THR A 141 20.98 -44.69 19.60
CA THR A 141 21.45 -43.92 20.76
C THR A 141 21.48 -42.43 20.48
N GLN A 142 21.83 -42.01 19.27
CA GLN A 142 21.95 -40.58 18.90
C GLN A 142 21.76 -40.38 17.39
N VAL A 143 21.12 -39.27 17.03
CA VAL A 143 21.08 -38.78 15.66
C VAL A 143 21.95 -37.49 15.55
N GLN A 144 22.92 -37.54 14.65
CA GLN A 144 23.83 -36.44 14.36
C GLN A 144 23.56 -35.89 12.97
N LEU A 145 23.66 -34.57 12.83
CA LEU A 145 23.50 -33.88 11.55
C LEU A 145 24.85 -33.50 10.96
N GLU A 146 25.06 -33.86 9.72
CA GLU A 146 26.21 -33.48 8.91
C GLU A 146 25.79 -32.43 7.89
N GLY A 147 26.67 -31.49 7.54
CA GLY A 147 26.40 -30.42 6.57
C GLY A 147 25.61 -29.24 7.10
N VAL A 148 25.30 -29.21 8.40
CA VAL A 148 24.62 -28.12 9.06
C VAL A 148 25.63 -27.04 9.43
N GLY A 149 25.52 -25.85 8.83
CA GLY A 149 26.37 -24.71 9.14
C GLY A 149 26.02 -24.01 10.46
N ALA A 150 26.90 -23.15 10.96
CA ALA A 150 26.68 -22.35 12.18
C ALA A 150 25.43 -21.44 12.12
N LYS A 151 24.85 -21.20 10.93
CA LYS A 151 23.65 -20.40 10.69
C LYS A 151 22.43 -21.25 10.42
N THR A 152 22.42 -22.52 10.85
CA THR A 152 21.25 -23.38 10.65
C THR A 152 19.95 -22.75 11.15
N LYS A 153 18.88 -23.02 10.46
CA LYS A 153 17.52 -22.59 10.83
C LYS A 153 16.80 -23.63 11.68
N LEU A 154 17.43 -24.78 11.87
CA LEU A 154 16.85 -25.88 12.62
C LEU A 154 16.88 -25.57 14.13
N PRO A 155 15.74 -25.64 14.84
CA PRO A 155 15.73 -25.52 16.29
C PRO A 155 16.52 -26.67 16.96
N ALA A 156 17.27 -26.36 18.01
CA ALA A 156 18.13 -27.34 18.68
C ALA A 156 17.38 -28.54 19.25
N ASN A 157 16.12 -28.35 19.64
CA ASN A 157 15.26 -29.38 20.20
C ASN A 157 14.53 -30.23 19.16
N LEU A 158 14.48 -29.81 17.89
CA LEU A 158 13.67 -30.49 16.87
C LEU A 158 14.15 -31.94 16.62
N ILE A 159 15.46 -32.17 16.56
CA ILE A 159 16.00 -33.54 16.36
C ILE A 159 15.73 -34.43 17.57
N PRO A 160 16.06 -34.03 18.82
CA PRO A 160 15.67 -34.81 19.98
C PRO A 160 14.18 -35.12 20.03
N ASP A 161 13.31 -34.18 19.78
CA ASP A 161 11.86 -34.34 19.85
C ASP A 161 11.34 -35.30 18.76
N THR A 162 11.84 -35.15 17.51
CA THR A 162 11.42 -35.99 16.38
C THR A 162 11.79 -37.44 16.59
N PHE A 163 12.97 -37.74 17.15
CA PHE A 163 13.48 -39.10 17.32
C PHE A 163 13.25 -39.68 18.72
N ALA A 164 12.65 -38.92 19.64
CA ALA A 164 12.36 -39.36 21.01
C ALA A 164 11.67 -40.72 21.10
N PRO A 165 10.69 -41.09 20.25
CA PRO A 165 10.03 -42.37 20.29
C PRO A 165 10.92 -43.56 19.92
N ASP A 166 12.04 -43.33 19.21
CA ASP A 166 12.90 -44.32 18.59
C ASP A 166 14.22 -44.57 19.35
N TYR A 167 14.57 -43.63 20.26
CA TYR A 167 15.77 -43.79 21.10
C TYR A 167 15.63 -44.97 22.05
N GLY A 168 16.73 -45.72 22.22
CA GLY A 168 16.80 -46.90 23.07
C GLY A 168 16.15 -48.13 22.46
N LYS A 169 15.68 -48.08 21.22
CA LYS A 169 15.07 -49.21 20.48
C LYS A 169 15.97 -49.58 19.29
N THR A 170 15.81 -50.83 18.82
CA THR A 170 16.46 -51.26 17.58
C THR A 170 16.12 -50.34 16.44
N LEU A 171 17.11 -49.91 15.68
CA LEU A 171 16.92 -49.02 14.55
C LEU A 171 16.09 -49.67 13.46
N ASN A 172 14.94 -49.11 13.15
CA ASN A 172 14.16 -49.51 11.99
C ASN A 172 14.36 -48.48 10.86
N LEU A 173 14.86 -48.93 9.70
CA LEU A 173 15.17 -48.05 8.59
C LEU A 173 13.92 -47.37 7.97
N ASN A 174 12.76 -48.08 8.04
CA ASN A 174 11.50 -47.53 7.53
C ASN A 174 10.98 -46.39 8.48
N ALA A 175 11.08 -46.62 9.79
CA ALA A 175 10.77 -45.60 10.78
C ALA A 175 11.72 -44.38 10.63
N LEU A 176 13.02 -44.64 10.43
CA LEU A 176 14.00 -43.59 10.17
C LEU A 176 13.64 -42.76 8.94
N GLN A 177 13.22 -43.39 7.84
CA GLN A 177 12.76 -42.69 6.63
C GLN A 177 11.51 -41.85 6.91
N ALA A 178 10.57 -42.35 7.71
CA ALA A 178 9.40 -41.56 8.11
C ALA A 178 9.82 -40.29 8.89
N ARG A 179 10.75 -40.41 9.87
CA ARG A 179 11.29 -39.28 10.63
C ARG A 179 12.05 -38.30 9.73
N ILE A 180 12.82 -38.78 8.77
CA ILE A 180 13.46 -37.94 7.75
C ILE A 180 12.39 -37.16 6.96
N GLY A 181 11.29 -37.83 6.60
CA GLY A 181 10.13 -37.18 5.94
C GLY A 181 9.48 -36.08 6.80
N GLU A 182 9.35 -36.33 8.12
CA GLU A 182 8.85 -35.32 9.07
C GLU A 182 9.76 -34.08 9.13
N LEU A 183 11.08 -34.26 9.20
CA LEU A 183 12.04 -33.16 9.15
C LEU A 183 11.98 -32.40 7.82
N GLN A 184 11.88 -33.12 6.71
CA GLN A 184 11.75 -32.50 5.39
C GLN A 184 10.47 -31.69 5.26
N LYS A 185 9.37 -32.22 5.80
CA LYS A 185 8.10 -31.50 5.86
C LYS A 185 8.21 -30.24 6.72
N TRP A 186 8.85 -30.31 7.89
CA TRP A 186 9.09 -29.15 8.73
C TRP A 186 9.82 -28.03 7.96
N TYR A 187 10.91 -28.36 7.24
CA TYR A 187 11.62 -27.39 6.41
C TYR A 187 10.70 -26.76 5.34
N ALA A 188 9.91 -27.57 4.67
CA ALA A 188 8.96 -27.10 3.66
C ALA A 188 7.89 -26.17 4.27
N ASP A 189 7.35 -26.56 5.44
CA ASP A 189 6.36 -25.79 6.18
C ASP A 189 6.91 -24.47 6.70
N GLN A 190 8.22 -24.34 6.95
CA GLN A 190 8.89 -23.09 7.28
C GLN A 190 9.32 -22.28 6.05
N GLY A 191 9.05 -22.78 4.83
CA GLY A 191 9.40 -22.13 3.58
C GLY A 191 10.78 -22.44 3.03
N TYR A 192 11.55 -23.31 3.66
CA TYR A 192 12.88 -23.74 3.19
C TYR A 192 12.77 -24.87 2.15
N SER A 193 12.15 -24.56 1.02
CA SER A 193 11.79 -25.55 0.00
C SER A 193 12.98 -26.20 -0.73
N LEU A 194 14.18 -25.65 -0.60
CA LEU A 194 15.41 -26.23 -1.14
C LEU A 194 16.14 -27.13 -0.13
N ALA A 195 15.71 -27.14 1.12
CA ALA A 195 16.30 -28.00 2.13
C ALA A 195 16.10 -29.48 1.76
N ARG A 196 17.14 -30.27 1.93
CA ARG A 196 17.15 -31.71 1.72
C ARG A 196 17.75 -32.37 2.94
N VAL A 197 17.03 -33.36 3.47
CA VAL A 197 17.50 -34.23 4.51
C VAL A 197 17.63 -35.60 3.87
N SER A 198 18.81 -36.18 3.92
CA SER A 198 19.11 -37.49 3.31
C SER A 198 19.93 -38.35 4.26
N GLY A 199 19.82 -39.63 4.10
CA GLY A 199 20.56 -40.59 4.90
C GLY A 199 19.76 -41.83 5.27
N PRO A 200 20.33 -42.66 6.13
CA PRO A 200 21.57 -42.43 6.86
C PRO A 200 22.81 -42.43 5.97
N THR A 201 23.73 -41.51 6.16
CA THR A 201 25.04 -41.52 5.48
C THR A 201 25.97 -42.52 6.18
N ARG A 202 25.80 -42.67 7.47
CA ARG A 202 26.54 -43.61 8.31
C ARG A 202 25.69 -44.03 9.51
N VAL A 203 25.78 -45.33 9.85
CA VAL A 203 25.24 -45.91 11.08
C VAL A 203 26.41 -46.59 11.81
N SER A 204 26.68 -46.14 13.04
CA SER A 204 27.77 -46.75 13.83
C SER A 204 27.27 -47.96 14.60
N PRO A 205 28.18 -48.92 14.96
CA PRO A 205 27.82 -50.04 15.81
C PRO A 205 27.26 -49.63 17.18
N GLN A 206 27.59 -48.41 17.63
CA GLN A 206 27.09 -47.83 18.89
C GLN A 206 25.72 -47.17 18.74
N GLY A 207 25.06 -47.28 17.59
CA GLY A 207 23.73 -46.78 17.34
C GLY A 207 23.68 -45.25 17.06
N VAL A 208 24.78 -44.64 16.64
CA VAL A 208 24.80 -43.26 16.18
C VAL A 208 24.49 -43.20 14.70
N VAL A 209 23.40 -42.49 14.34
CA VAL A 209 22.96 -42.31 12.95
C VAL A 209 23.37 -40.89 12.48
N GLN A 210 24.05 -40.82 11.35
CA GLN A 210 24.40 -39.55 10.70
C GLN A 210 23.46 -39.25 9.54
N LEU A 211 22.81 -38.09 9.57
CA LEU A 211 21.95 -37.57 8.50
C LEU A 211 22.62 -36.39 7.85
N LEU A 212 22.62 -36.34 6.53
CA LEU A 212 23.11 -35.18 5.76
C LEU A 212 21.97 -34.18 5.54
N VAL A 213 22.17 -32.95 6.03
CA VAL A 213 21.24 -31.83 5.84
C VAL A 213 21.89 -30.79 4.95
N ARG A 214 21.21 -30.46 3.87
CA ARG A 214 21.57 -29.33 3.00
C ARG A 214 20.40 -28.37 2.98
N GLU A 215 20.53 -27.21 3.65
CA GLU A 215 19.44 -26.24 3.77
C GLU A 215 19.19 -25.44 2.49
N GLY A 216 20.12 -25.43 1.54
CA GLY A 216 20.06 -24.68 0.30
C GLY A 216 20.39 -23.20 0.52
N SER A 217 21.53 -22.73 0.02
CA SER A 217 21.99 -21.35 0.12
C SER A 217 21.80 -20.58 -1.19
N VAL A 218 21.73 -19.24 -1.08
CA VAL A 218 21.63 -18.35 -2.23
C VAL A 218 23.02 -17.85 -2.59
N ALA A 219 23.53 -18.18 -3.78
CA ALA A 219 24.80 -17.69 -4.29
C ALA A 219 24.72 -16.23 -4.75
N GLY A 220 23.56 -15.84 -5.33
CA GLY A 220 23.37 -14.51 -5.84
C GLY A 220 21.94 -14.23 -6.30
N VAL A 221 21.66 -12.94 -6.56
CA VAL A 221 20.42 -12.48 -7.17
C VAL A 221 20.76 -11.75 -8.46
N GLU A 222 20.29 -12.27 -9.58
CA GLU A 222 20.48 -11.71 -10.92
C GLU A 222 19.16 -11.12 -11.42
N VAL A 223 19.24 -9.99 -12.14
CA VAL A 223 18.09 -9.34 -12.78
C VAL A 223 18.21 -9.50 -14.27
N GLN A 224 17.20 -10.09 -14.89
CA GLN A 224 17.07 -10.27 -16.32
C GLN A 224 15.80 -9.58 -16.82
N PHE A 225 15.92 -8.67 -17.78
CA PHE A 225 14.74 -8.03 -18.37
C PHE A 225 14.15 -8.89 -19.44
N LEU A 226 12.82 -8.94 -19.50
CA LEU A 226 12.03 -9.74 -20.42
C LEU A 226 11.10 -8.85 -21.23
N ASN A 227 10.75 -9.30 -22.45
CA ASN A 227 9.66 -8.72 -23.22
C ASN A 227 8.28 -9.14 -22.64
N LYS A 228 7.19 -8.67 -23.24
CA LYS A 228 5.84 -9.02 -22.78
C LYS A 228 5.51 -10.50 -22.97
N GLU A 229 6.18 -11.17 -23.89
CA GLU A 229 6.07 -12.60 -24.18
C GLU A 229 6.88 -13.45 -23.18
N GLY A 230 7.74 -12.79 -22.41
CA GLY A 230 8.57 -13.42 -21.36
C GLY A 230 9.91 -13.95 -21.88
N GLU A 231 10.36 -13.46 -23.02
CA GLU A 231 11.66 -13.77 -23.62
C GLU A 231 12.73 -12.77 -23.16
N SER A 232 13.96 -13.24 -23.03
CA SER A 232 15.11 -12.43 -22.58
C SER A 232 15.88 -11.79 -23.73
N THR A 233 15.55 -12.12 -24.97
CA THR A 233 16.17 -11.62 -26.18
C THR A 233 15.14 -11.01 -27.11
N ASN A 234 15.55 -10.01 -27.89
CA ASN A 234 14.74 -9.47 -28.97
C ASN A 234 14.81 -10.37 -30.23
N ASP A 235 14.03 -10.02 -31.29
CA ASP A 235 13.98 -10.73 -32.55
C ASP A 235 15.35 -10.88 -33.28
N LYS A 236 16.35 -10.09 -32.86
CA LYS A 236 17.73 -10.11 -33.36
C LYS A 236 18.66 -10.93 -32.47
N GLY A 237 18.15 -11.67 -31.49
CA GLY A 237 18.95 -12.45 -30.55
C GLY A 237 19.75 -11.64 -29.52
N GLN A 238 19.49 -10.32 -29.40
CA GLN A 238 20.20 -9.47 -28.46
C GLN A 238 19.46 -9.43 -27.13
N PRO A 239 20.17 -9.42 -25.98
CA PRO A 239 19.54 -9.35 -24.65
C PRO A 239 18.74 -8.07 -24.48
N ILE A 240 17.55 -8.19 -23.92
CA ILE A 240 16.67 -7.07 -23.63
C ILE A 240 17.29 -6.21 -22.53
N ARG A 241 17.40 -4.92 -22.80
CA ARG A 241 17.88 -3.94 -21.82
C ARG A 241 16.67 -3.21 -21.23
N GLY A 242 16.46 -3.36 -19.91
CA GLY A 242 15.43 -2.61 -19.21
C GLY A 242 15.76 -1.13 -19.06
N LYS A 243 14.73 -0.30 -18.94
CA LYS A 243 14.83 1.10 -18.54
C LYS A 243 15.29 1.20 -17.07
N THR A 244 14.73 0.34 -16.22
CA THR A 244 15.00 0.31 -14.77
C THR A 244 16.41 -0.17 -14.48
N LYS A 245 17.10 0.52 -13.58
CA LYS A 245 18.43 0.09 -13.12
C LYS A 245 18.30 -1.16 -12.24
N SER A 246 19.18 -2.15 -12.42
CA SER A 246 19.13 -3.43 -11.68
C SER A 246 19.13 -3.23 -10.15
N TRP A 247 19.86 -2.21 -9.64
CA TRP A 247 19.87 -1.92 -8.21
C TRP A 247 18.50 -1.48 -7.66
N VAL A 248 17.59 -0.96 -8.48
CA VAL A 248 16.22 -0.61 -8.09
C VAL A 248 15.42 -1.88 -7.81
N VAL A 249 15.64 -2.92 -8.60
CA VAL A 249 15.05 -4.24 -8.38
C VAL A 249 15.68 -4.91 -7.15
N THR A 250 17.01 -4.99 -7.11
CA THR A 250 17.72 -5.72 -6.04
C THR A 250 17.58 -5.07 -4.66
N ARG A 251 17.34 -3.75 -4.56
CA ARG A 251 17.08 -3.09 -3.27
C ARG A 251 15.75 -3.52 -2.62
N GLU A 252 14.78 -3.98 -3.42
CA GLU A 252 13.49 -4.48 -2.94
C GLU A 252 13.56 -5.96 -2.53
N VAL A 253 14.65 -6.65 -2.89
CA VAL A 253 14.90 -8.04 -2.53
C VAL A 253 15.68 -8.09 -1.23
N SER A 254 15.13 -8.76 -0.24
CA SER A 254 15.73 -8.87 1.08
C SER A 254 16.69 -10.04 1.21
N ILE A 255 16.53 -11.07 0.36
CA ILE A 255 17.42 -12.22 0.30
C ILE A 255 18.76 -11.78 -0.28
N LYS A 256 19.83 -12.10 0.45
CA LYS A 256 21.21 -11.74 0.09
C LYS A 256 22.06 -12.98 -0.22
N PRO A 257 23.16 -12.82 -0.97
CA PRO A 257 24.14 -13.90 -1.12
C PRO A 257 24.60 -14.44 0.24
N GLY A 258 24.64 -15.75 0.39
CA GLY A 258 24.97 -16.46 1.62
C GLY A 258 23.79 -16.69 2.57
N ASP A 259 22.60 -16.21 2.27
CA ASP A 259 21.40 -16.53 3.06
C ASP A 259 20.87 -17.92 2.69
N THR A 260 20.23 -18.60 3.65
CA THR A 260 19.44 -19.80 3.37
C THR A 260 18.21 -19.41 2.55
N PHE A 261 17.96 -20.12 1.45
CA PHE A 261 16.81 -19.85 0.59
C PHE A 261 15.48 -20.06 1.34
N ASN A 262 14.62 -19.04 1.33
CA ASN A 262 13.28 -19.15 1.89
C ASN A 262 12.24 -18.66 0.88
N ARG A 263 11.34 -19.56 0.48
CA ARG A 263 10.29 -19.31 -0.51
C ARG A 263 9.30 -18.22 -0.05
N ARG A 264 8.89 -18.24 1.23
CA ARG A 264 7.94 -17.23 1.75
C ARG A 264 8.55 -15.83 1.71
N GLN A 265 9.85 -15.73 2.06
CA GLN A 265 10.58 -14.48 1.97
C GLN A 265 10.66 -13.96 0.53
N LEU A 266 10.93 -14.86 -0.42
CA LEU A 266 10.96 -14.52 -1.85
C LEU A 266 9.58 -14.07 -2.36
N GLU A 267 8.50 -14.74 -1.96
CA GLU A 267 7.13 -14.34 -2.31
C GLU A 267 6.79 -12.93 -1.79
N GLU A 268 7.23 -12.58 -0.58
CA GLU A 268 7.07 -11.22 -0.05
C GLU A 268 7.94 -10.19 -0.80
N ASP A 269 9.15 -10.57 -1.22
CA ASP A 269 10.00 -9.74 -2.07
C ASP A 269 9.34 -9.46 -3.42
N ILE A 270 8.75 -10.48 -4.04
CA ILE A 270 8.00 -10.34 -5.29
C ILE A 270 6.78 -9.42 -5.13
N LYS A 271 6.02 -9.57 -4.05
CA LYS A 271 4.89 -8.68 -3.75
C LYS A 271 5.35 -7.22 -3.62
N ARG A 272 6.51 -6.97 -3.02
CA ARG A 272 7.08 -5.61 -2.95
C ARG A 272 7.48 -5.08 -4.32
N LEU A 273 8.08 -5.92 -5.17
CA LEU A 273 8.38 -5.53 -6.55
C LEU A 273 7.12 -5.13 -7.32
N TYR A 274 6.05 -5.92 -7.24
CA TYR A 274 4.75 -5.52 -7.81
C TYR A 274 4.20 -4.25 -7.16
N GLY A 275 4.37 -4.10 -5.86
CA GLY A 275 3.94 -2.91 -5.10
C GLY A 275 4.60 -1.61 -5.53
N THR A 276 5.73 -1.66 -6.24
CA THR A 276 6.37 -0.47 -6.84
C THR A 276 5.59 0.11 -8.01
N GLY A 277 4.72 -0.69 -8.66
CA GLY A 277 3.98 -0.30 -9.86
C GLY A 277 4.84 -0.19 -11.12
N LEU A 278 6.11 -0.58 -11.07
CA LEU A 278 7.05 -0.48 -12.19
C LEU A 278 7.08 -1.72 -13.07
N PHE A 279 6.57 -2.85 -12.57
CA PHE A 279 6.70 -4.15 -13.20
C PHE A 279 5.33 -4.77 -13.45
N GLY A 280 5.11 -5.20 -14.70
CA GLY A 280 3.89 -5.89 -15.12
C GLY A 280 3.94 -7.38 -14.79
N ASP A 281 5.15 -7.99 -14.84
CA ASP A 281 5.35 -9.37 -14.43
C ASP A 281 6.75 -9.57 -13.82
N VAL A 282 6.85 -10.52 -12.86
CA VAL A 282 8.10 -10.91 -12.20
C VAL A 282 8.16 -12.43 -12.16
N LYS A 283 8.97 -12.99 -13.05
CA LYS A 283 9.23 -14.44 -13.13
C LYS A 283 10.46 -14.78 -12.29
N VAL A 284 10.41 -15.89 -11.57
CA VAL A 284 11.54 -16.36 -10.78
C VAL A 284 12.04 -17.69 -11.31
N THR A 285 13.31 -17.75 -11.59
CA THR A 285 14.01 -18.98 -11.94
C THR A 285 15.16 -19.23 -10.96
N LEU A 286 15.23 -20.43 -10.42
CA LEU A 286 16.33 -20.87 -9.58
C LEU A 286 17.35 -21.62 -10.45
N ARG A 287 18.53 -21.04 -10.60
CA ARG A 287 19.62 -21.65 -11.37
C ARG A 287 20.61 -22.29 -10.42
N PRO A 288 20.82 -23.63 -10.48
CA PRO A 288 21.85 -24.28 -9.70
C PRO A 288 23.24 -23.75 -10.05
N VAL A 289 24.11 -23.66 -9.04
CA VAL A 289 25.50 -23.26 -9.24
C VAL A 289 26.33 -24.49 -9.62
N ALA A 290 27.06 -24.42 -10.72
CA ALA A 290 27.92 -25.51 -11.18
C ALA A 290 28.98 -25.81 -10.10
N GLY A 291 29.11 -27.13 -9.78
CA GLY A 291 30.08 -27.57 -8.77
C GLY A 291 29.62 -27.44 -7.31
N ASN A 292 28.48 -26.83 -7.04
CA ASN A 292 27.98 -26.63 -5.67
C ASN A 292 26.48 -27.01 -5.58
N PRO A 293 26.13 -28.30 -5.42
CA PRO A 293 24.75 -28.78 -5.53
C PRO A 293 23.80 -28.28 -4.41
N GLY A 294 24.31 -27.53 -3.43
CA GLY A 294 23.53 -26.90 -2.35
C GLY A 294 23.27 -25.40 -2.56
N GLU A 295 23.75 -24.81 -3.67
CA GLU A 295 23.62 -23.37 -3.91
C GLU A 295 22.80 -23.07 -5.16
N VAL A 296 22.02 -21.98 -5.08
CA VAL A 296 21.23 -21.51 -6.22
C VAL A 296 21.42 -20.01 -6.43
N THR A 297 21.42 -19.60 -7.69
CA THR A 297 21.27 -18.20 -8.08
C THR A 297 19.80 -17.92 -8.37
N ILE A 298 19.23 -16.90 -7.71
CA ILE A 298 17.87 -16.43 -7.98
C ILE A 298 17.93 -15.51 -9.19
N VAL A 299 17.31 -15.91 -10.29
CA VAL A 299 17.18 -15.07 -11.49
C VAL A 299 15.76 -14.46 -11.51
N LEU A 300 15.70 -13.13 -11.41
CA LEU A 300 14.46 -12.36 -11.48
C LEU A 300 14.25 -11.90 -12.92
N GLY A 301 13.33 -12.54 -13.62
CA GLY A 301 12.87 -12.15 -14.96
C GLY A 301 11.83 -11.06 -14.84
N ILE A 302 12.19 -9.84 -15.23
CA ILE A 302 11.39 -8.63 -15.03
C ILE A 302 10.78 -8.17 -16.35
N VAL A 303 9.46 -8.11 -16.41
CA VAL A 303 8.70 -7.44 -17.46
C VAL A 303 8.33 -6.05 -16.97
N GLU A 304 8.88 -5.00 -17.60
CA GLU A 304 8.61 -3.63 -17.20
C GLU A 304 7.22 -3.16 -17.66
N GLN A 305 6.58 -2.35 -16.81
CA GLN A 305 5.36 -1.64 -17.14
C GLN A 305 5.67 -0.23 -17.66
N SER A 306 4.76 0.35 -18.45
CA SER A 306 4.87 1.75 -18.85
C SER A 306 4.87 2.65 -17.61
N SER A 307 5.90 3.46 -17.44
CA SER A 307 6.05 4.38 -16.32
C SER A 307 5.50 5.78 -16.60
N GLY A 308 5.30 6.10 -17.89
CA GLY A 308 4.74 7.37 -18.31
C GLY A 308 3.23 7.32 -18.43
N SER A 309 2.56 8.34 -17.92
CA SER A 309 1.12 8.53 -18.05
C SER A 309 0.78 9.99 -18.34
N LEU A 310 -0.25 10.17 -19.16
CA LEU A 310 -0.91 11.45 -19.41
C LEU A 310 -2.37 11.27 -18.98
N SER A 311 -2.83 12.09 -18.06
CA SER A 311 -4.21 12.11 -17.64
C SER A 311 -4.79 13.52 -17.73
N GLY A 312 -6.07 13.61 -17.99
CA GLY A 312 -6.80 14.88 -18.02
C GLY A 312 -8.20 14.67 -17.46
N GLY A 313 -8.78 15.72 -16.89
CA GLY A 313 -10.09 15.67 -16.32
C GLY A 313 -10.76 17.04 -16.25
N LEU A 314 -12.06 17.02 -16.11
CA LEU A 314 -12.88 18.18 -15.77
C LEU A 314 -13.47 17.92 -14.41
N GLY A 315 -13.55 18.95 -13.59
CA GLY A 315 -14.10 18.88 -12.25
C GLY A 315 -14.83 20.16 -11.85
N TYR A 316 -15.45 20.09 -10.70
CA TYR A 316 -16.07 21.22 -10.05
C TYR A 316 -15.72 21.20 -8.56
N SER A 317 -15.34 22.35 -8.03
CA SER A 317 -15.23 22.56 -6.59
C SER A 317 -15.70 23.99 -6.26
N GLN A 318 -16.16 24.20 -5.02
CA GLN A 318 -16.58 25.54 -4.62
C GLN A 318 -15.44 26.55 -4.67
N ALA A 319 -14.22 26.12 -4.32
CA ALA A 319 -13.03 26.96 -4.31
C ALA A 319 -12.48 27.32 -5.70
N GLN A 320 -12.70 26.49 -6.70
CA GLN A 320 -12.15 26.67 -8.06
C GLN A 320 -13.20 26.90 -9.14
N GLY A 321 -14.48 26.69 -8.80
CA GLY A 321 -15.55 26.63 -9.79
C GLY A 321 -15.44 25.40 -10.68
N VAL A 322 -15.84 25.51 -11.93
CA VAL A 322 -15.54 24.51 -12.96
C VAL A 322 -14.07 24.61 -13.34
N PHE A 323 -13.36 23.49 -13.32
CA PHE A 323 -11.94 23.47 -13.67
C PHE A 323 -11.60 22.30 -14.58
N GLY A 324 -10.54 22.48 -15.35
CA GLY A 324 -9.87 21.44 -16.13
C GLY A 324 -8.49 21.19 -15.54
N GLN A 325 -8.06 19.94 -15.57
CA GLN A 325 -6.72 19.54 -15.14
C GLN A 325 -6.05 18.65 -16.16
N VAL A 326 -4.73 18.77 -16.26
CA VAL A 326 -3.86 17.89 -17.03
C VAL A 326 -2.68 17.50 -16.16
N GLN A 327 -2.35 16.23 -16.15
CA GLN A 327 -1.21 15.68 -15.44
C GLN A 327 -0.35 14.84 -16.38
N LEU A 328 0.94 15.14 -16.40
CA LEU A 328 1.98 14.32 -16.99
C LEU A 328 2.78 13.71 -15.85
N GLN A 329 3.00 12.40 -15.87
CA GLN A 329 3.75 11.70 -14.82
C GLN A 329 4.67 10.65 -15.45
N ASP A 330 5.89 10.52 -14.91
CA ASP A 330 6.80 9.40 -15.13
C ASP A 330 7.25 8.85 -13.77
N SER A 331 6.76 7.67 -13.41
CA SER A 331 7.05 6.99 -12.14
C SER A 331 8.41 6.29 -12.12
N ASN A 332 9.15 6.30 -13.24
CA ASN A 332 10.47 5.67 -13.34
C ASN A 332 11.47 6.54 -14.11
N LEU A 333 11.55 7.79 -13.74
CA LEU A 333 12.44 8.76 -14.37
C LEU A 333 13.88 8.26 -14.34
N LEU A 334 14.54 8.24 -15.50
CA LEU A 334 15.92 7.74 -15.69
C LEU A 334 16.13 6.28 -15.23
N GLY A 335 15.07 5.50 -15.04
CA GLY A 335 15.14 4.13 -14.57
C GLY A 335 15.49 3.97 -13.10
N ARG A 336 15.30 4.99 -12.28
CA ARG A 336 15.69 5.03 -10.86
C ARG A 336 14.52 4.87 -9.89
N ALA A 337 13.33 4.55 -10.40
CA ALA A 337 12.07 4.58 -9.64
C ALA A 337 11.80 5.97 -9.04
N TRP A 338 12.27 7.02 -9.68
CA TRP A 338 11.92 8.39 -9.33
C TRP A 338 10.60 8.73 -9.98
N ASP A 339 9.71 9.32 -9.21
CA ASP A 339 8.42 9.82 -9.70
C ASP A 339 8.55 11.32 -9.96
N MET A 340 8.22 11.73 -11.17
CA MET A 340 8.13 13.14 -11.55
C MET A 340 6.76 13.40 -12.16
N ALA A 341 6.04 14.37 -11.61
CA ALA A 341 4.76 14.79 -12.13
C ALA A 341 4.75 16.30 -12.42
N VAL A 342 4.11 16.66 -13.53
CA VAL A 342 3.77 18.04 -13.88
C VAL A 342 2.26 18.12 -13.92
N ASN A 343 1.70 18.93 -13.04
CA ASN A 343 0.27 19.14 -12.91
C ASN A 343 -0.08 20.57 -13.35
N PHE A 344 -1.13 20.69 -14.11
CA PHE A 344 -1.71 21.97 -14.47
C PHE A 344 -3.22 21.89 -14.30
N THR A 345 -3.75 22.75 -13.44
CA THR A 345 -5.18 22.90 -13.22
C THR A 345 -5.55 24.34 -13.50
N TYR A 346 -6.60 24.55 -14.28
CA TYR A 346 -7.15 25.88 -14.52
C TYR A 346 -8.67 25.85 -14.36
N GLY A 347 -9.17 26.72 -13.51
CA GLY A 347 -10.58 26.83 -13.18
C GLY A 347 -11.09 28.24 -13.31
N GLN A 348 -12.39 28.37 -13.09
CA GLN A 348 -13.11 29.64 -13.14
C GLN A 348 -12.54 30.69 -12.17
N PHE A 349 -12.07 30.25 -11.00
CA PHE A 349 -11.60 31.13 -9.91
C PHE A 349 -10.08 31.13 -9.73
N GLY A 350 -9.35 30.54 -10.65
CA GLY A 350 -7.90 30.52 -10.59
C GLY A 350 -7.26 29.31 -11.21
N GLY A 351 -5.96 29.16 -11.01
CA GLY A 351 -5.18 28.07 -11.56
C GLY A 351 -4.01 27.66 -10.68
N LEU A 352 -3.55 26.46 -10.89
CA LEU A 352 -2.39 25.87 -10.22
C LEU A 352 -1.52 25.18 -11.28
N GLY A 353 -0.24 25.51 -11.26
CA GLY A 353 0.78 24.73 -11.99
C GLY A 353 1.84 24.25 -11.01
N ASP A 354 2.19 22.98 -11.01
CA ASP A 354 3.26 22.48 -10.19
C ASP A 354 4.07 21.38 -10.87
N ILE A 355 5.33 21.31 -10.44
CA ILE A 355 6.26 20.22 -10.75
C ILE A 355 6.64 19.58 -9.45
N SER A 356 6.42 18.28 -9.34
CA SER A 356 6.78 17.48 -8.19
C SER A 356 7.76 16.38 -8.56
N PHE A 357 8.71 16.14 -7.67
CA PHE A 357 9.69 15.08 -7.76
C PHE A 357 9.68 14.28 -6.46
N THR A 358 9.67 12.95 -6.59
CA THR A 358 9.75 12.04 -5.45
C THR A 358 10.79 10.95 -5.70
N ASP A 359 11.77 10.84 -4.82
CA ASP A 359 12.60 9.64 -4.67
C ASP A 359 11.99 8.82 -3.51
N PRO A 360 11.33 7.69 -3.78
CA PRO A 360 10.65 6.91 -2.73
C PRO A 360 11.62 6.24 -1.74
N TRP A 361 12.88 6.12 -2.12
CA TRP A 361 13.93 5.54 -1.27
C TRP A 361 15.29 6.03 -1.71
N ILE A 362 15.85 6.98 -0.97
CA ILE A 362 17.17 7.55 -1.21
C ILE A 362 18.22 6.43 -1.28
N LYS A 363 18.97 6.40 -2.36
CA LYS A 363 19.99 5.36 -2.58
C LYS A 363 20.99 5.32 -1.44
N GLY A 364 21.17 4.14 -0.83
CA GLY A 364 22.12 3.92 0.28
C GLY A 364 21.53 4.18 1.68
N ASP A 365 20.32 4.74 1.78
CA ASP A 365 19.66 4.89 3.08
C ASP A 365 19.05 3.58 3.56
N LYS A 366 19.51 3.07 4.70
CA LYS A 366 19.03 1.83 5.31
C LYS A 366 17.61 1.93 5.90
N TYR A 367 17.12 3.16 6.14
CA TYR A 367 15.84 3.41 6.79
C TYR A 367 14.69 3.64 5.80
N ARG A 368 14.96 3.58 4.49
CA ARG A 368 13.97 3.79 3.43
C ARG A 368 13.34 5.19 3.46
N THR A 369 14.14 6.20 3.74
CA THR A 369 13.68 7.60 3.72
C THR A 369 13.33 8.00 2.30
N ALA A 370 12.12 8.53 2.11
CA ALA A 370 11.71 9.17 0.87
C ALA A 370 12.07 10.65 0.87
N PHE A 371 12.47 11.17 -0.28
CA PHE A 371 12.68 12.59 -0.54
C PHE A 371 11.60 13.08 -1.50
N ARG A 372 10.97 14.22 -1.20
CA ARG A 372 9.99 14.88 -2.05
C ARG A 372 10.36 16.34 -2.23
N ALA A 373 10.27 16.84 -3.44
CA ALA A 373 10.43 18.24 -3.77
C ALA A 373 9.28 18.69 -4.66
N ARG A 374 8.77 19.90 -4.46
CA ARG A 374 7.71 20.49 -5.27
C ARG A 374 7.99 21.95 -5.46
N VAL A 375 7.82 22.46 -6.67
CA VAL A 375 7.75 23.87 -7.00
C VAL A 375 6.38 24.13 -7.60
N PHE A 376 5.78 25.27 -7.26
CA PHE A 376 4.41 25.57 -7.68
C PHE A 376 4.21 27.05 -7.92
N PHE A 377 3.24 27.32 -8.78
CA PHE A 377 2.60 28.60 -8.97
C PHE A 377 1.09 28.39 -8.82
N SER A 378 0.43 29.18 -7.99
CA SER A 378 -1.01 29.17 -7.90
C SER A 378 -1.59 30.58 -7.86
N ARG A 379 -2.81 30.66 -8.37
CA ARG A 379 -3.67 31.83 -8.19
C ARG A 379 -5.02 31.30 -7.75
N GLU A 380 -5.48 31.77 -6.61
CA GLU A 380 -6.71 31.27 -5.98
C GLU A 380 -7.52 32.41 -5.39
N VAL A 381 -8.83 32.21 -5.29
CA VAL A 381 -9.73 33.11 -4.57
C VAL A 381 -9.95 32.56 -3.17
N PRO A 382 -9.39 33.18 -2.13
CA PRO A 382 -9.46 32.64 -0.77
C PRO A 382 -10.89 32.81 -0.20
N GLN A 383 -11.50 31.68 0.19
CA GLN A 383 -12.86 31.64 0.74
C GLN A 383 -12.99 32.32 2.10
N ILE A 384 -11.88 32.66 2.76
CA ILE A 384 -11.83 33.43 4.00
C ILE A 384 -12.51 34.78 3.83
N PHE A 385 -12.37 35.41 2.67
CA PHE A 385 -12.90 36.72 2.34
C PHE A 385 -14.26 36.69 1.63
N GLN A 386 -14.93 35.54 1.61
CA GLN A 386 -16.22 35.35 0.98
C GLN A 386 -17.23 34.76 1.95
N SER A 387 -18.50 35.13 1.76
CA SER A 387 -19.66 34.47 2.38
C SER A 387 -20.80 34.48 1.38
N GLN A 388 -21.49 33.36 1.29
CA GLN A 388 -22.67 33.21 0.43
C GLN A 388 -23.82 34.09 0.85
N ASN A 389 -24.00 34.28 2.17
CA ASN A 389 -25.15 34.97 2.72
C ASN A 389 -24.85 36.44 3.04
N ASN A 390 -23.59 36.77 3.32
CA ASN A 390 -23.21 38.08 3.89
C ASN A 390 -22.22 38.87 3.03
N GLY A 391 -22.06 38.47 1.76
CA GLY A 391 -21.30 39.20 0.75
C GLY A 391 -19.83 38.84 0.73
N THR A 392 -19.02 39.72 0.15
CA THR A 392 -17.62 39.48 -0.16
C THR A 392 -16.79 40.68 0.29
N ILE A 393 -15.61 40.42 0.82
CA ILE A 393 -14.58 41.42 1.02
C ILE A 393 -13.87 41.60 -0.32
N ASN A 394 -14.03 42.75 -0.94
CA ASN A 394 -13.43 43.09 -2.22
C ASN A 394 -12.18 43.96 -2.06
N THR A 395 -11.29 43.93 -3.02
CA THR A 395 -10.10 44.80 -3.05
C THR A 395 -10.48 46.26 -3.21
N VAL A 396 -9.71 47.15 -2.57
CA VAL A 396 -9.86 48.60 -2.64
C VAL A 396 -8.60 49.20 -3.23
N SER A 397 -8.75 49.97 -4.33
CA SER A 397 -7.63 50.54 -5.08
C SER A 397 -7.10 51.87 -4.54
N ASP A 398 -7.93 52.63 -3.83
CA ASP A 398 -7.64 54.02 -3.45
C ASP A 398 -7.61 54.17 -1.92
N VAL A 399 -6.68 53.45 -1.29
CA VAL A 399 -6.31 53.78 0.09
C VAL A 399 -5.23 54.82 -0.02
N SER A 400 -5.68 56.11 -0.04
CA SER A 400 -4.79 57.27 -0.12
C SER A 400 -3.83 57.32 1.08
N ASN A 401 -2.73 58.05 0.95
CA ASN A 401 -1.72 58.29 2.01
C ASN A 401 -2.30 58.80 3.35
N ASP A 402 -3.62 59.03 3.44
CA ASP A 402 -4.33 59.46 4.64
C ASP A 402 -4.61 58.35 5.64
N PHE A 403 -4.34 57.08 5.28
CA PHE A 403 -4.52 55.92 6.17
C PHE A 403 -3.24 55.55 6.86
N TYR A 404 -3.34 55.20 8.12
CA TYR A 404 -2.23 54.65 8.87
C TYR A 404 -2.69 53.40 9.66
N LYS A 405 -1.77 52.56 9.98
CA LYS A 405 -2.03 51.39 10.81
C LYS A 405 -2.35 51.82 12.24
N ALA A 406 -3.56 51.57 12.69
CA ALA A 406 -4.09 52.17 13.93
C ALA A 406 -3.52 51.57 15.22
N SER A 407 -2.77 50.51 15.19
CA SER A 407 -2.29 49.84 16.41
C SER A 407 -1.08 48.95 16.17
N SER A 408 -0.15 49.03 17.11
CA SER A 408 0.95 48.07 17.26
C SER A 408 0.49 46.66 17.75
N ASN A 409 -0.79 46.53 18.15
CA ASN A 409 -1.35 45.22 18.54
C ASN A 409 -1.69 44.39 17.32
N ALA A 410 -1.12 43.21 17.23
CA ALA A 410 -1.24 42.26 16.12
C ALA A 410 -2.69 41.83 15.80
N SER A 411 -3.65 42.08 16.66
CA SER A 411 -5.06 41.73 16.48
C SER A 411 -5.88 42.71 15.66
N ALA A 412 -5.40 43.92 15.37
CA ALA A 412 -6.15 44.93 14.66
C ALA A 412 -5.38 45.47 13.46
N TYR A 413 -5.42 44.77 12.35
CA TYR A 413 -5.01 45.32 11.04
C TYR A 413 -6.09 46.26 10.46
N ASN A 414 -6.91 46.84 11.31
CA ASN A 414 -7.87 47.85 10.90
C ASN A 414 -7.12 49.13 10.58
N ILE A 415 -7.48 49.72 9.48
CA ILE A 415 -6.88 50.96 8.99
C ILE A 415 -7.75 52.14 9.44
N GLN A 416 -7.13 53.16 10.00
CA GLN A 416 -7.81 54.40 10.38
C GLN A 416 -7.29 55.60 9.56
N SER A 417 -8.15 56.58 9.28
CA SER A 417 -7.73 57.80 8.62
C SER A 417 -6.84 58.66 9.52
N LYS A 418 -5.73 59.18 9.00
CA LYS A 418 -4.85 60.14 9.69
C LYS A 418 -5.60 61.42 10.11
N ASN A 419 -6.51 61.85 9.25
CA ASN A 419 -7.19 63.14 9.42
C ASN A 419 -8.46 63.05 10.26
N ASN A 420 -9.00 61.81 10.43
CA ASN A 420 -10.19 61.57 11.24
C ASN A 420 -10.17 60.18 11.87
N PRO A 421 -9.36 59.98 12.92
CA PRO A 421 -9.20 58.66 13.56
C PRO A 421 -10.47 58.14 14.23
N THR A 422 -11.45 58.95 14.47
CA THR A 422 -12.75 58.60 15.04
C THR A 422 -13.90 58.77 14.04
N GLY A 423 -13.60 59.22 12.83
CA GLY A 423 -14.60 59.55 11.82
C GLY A 423 -15.25 58.33 11.16
N THR A 424 -16.48 58.56 10.76
CA THR A 424 -17.36 57.51 10.23
C THR A 424 -17.52 57.53 8.71
N SER A 425 -16.90 58.47 8.00
CA SER A 425 -17.10 58.59 6.56
C SER A 425 -15.84 58.91 5.78
N PHE A 426 -15.67 58.23 4.64
CA PHE A 426 -14.73 58.53 3.58
C PHE A 426 -15.37 59.46 2.54
N GLY A 427 -14.81 60.62 2.32
CA GLY A 427 -15.06 61.37 1.12
C GLY A 427 -14.43 60.63 -0.08
N SER A 428 -15.27 60.10 -0.93
CA SER A 428 -14.93 59.53 -2.22
C SER A 428 -14.00 58.31 -2.26
N ILE A 429 -14.45 57.15 -1.78
CA ILE A 429 -14.18 55.92 -2.55
C ILE A 429 -15.14 56.01 -3.76
N SER A 430 -14.72 56.68 -4.77
CA SER A 430 -15.61 57.09 -5.87
C SER A 430 -16.03 55.94 -6.79
N LYS A 431 -15.63 54.71 -6.55
CA LYS A 431 -15.98 53.48 -7.31
C LYS A 431 -15.81 52.24 -6.48
N ALA A 432 -16.26 52.14 -5.25
CA ALA A 432 -16.63 50.83 -4.74
C ALA A 432 -17.90 50.44 -5.53
N GLN A 433 -17.73 49.66 -6.58
CA GLN A 433 -18.87 49.17 -7.32
C GLN A 433 -19.71 48.33 -6.35
N LYS A 434 -21.00 48.72 -6.21
CA LYS A 434 -21.99 47.99 -5.47
C LYS A 434 -21.93 46.54 -5.94
N ALA A 435 -21.57 45.60 -5.06
CA ALA A 435 -21.68 44.18 -5.40
C ALA A 435 -23.14 43.95 -5.80
N ASP A 436 -23.38 43.51 -7.00
CA ASP A 436 -24.71 43.15 -7.44
C ASP A 436 -25.14 41.91 -6.61
N PRO A 437 -26.21 42.03 -5.79
CA PRO A 437 -26.68 40.89 -5.00
C PRO A 437 -27.16 39.74 -5.86
N SER A 438 -27.36 39.94 -7.18
CA SER A 438 -27.67 38.92 -8.14
C SER A 438 -26.43 38.21 -8.71
N LEU A 439 -25.24 38.68 -8.39
CA LEU A 439 -24.00 37.98 -8.73
C LEU A 439 -23.87 36.72 -7.85
N ASN A 440 -24.55 35.69 -8.31
CA ASN A 440 -24.33 34.34 -7.84
C ASN A 440 -22.82 34.02 -7.85
N TRP A 441 -22.38 33.22 -6.91
CA TRP A 441 -21.03 32.71 -6.76
C TRP A 441 -20.35 32.18 -8.05
N PHE A 442 -21.06 32.12 -9.18
CA PHE A 442 -20.53 31.83 -10.51
C PHE A 442 -19.83 33.04 -11.20
N ASN A 443 -20.04 34.28 -10.75
CA ASN A 443 -19.46 35.46 -11.36
C ASN A 443 -18.67 36.28 -10.33
N LEU A 444 -17.35 36.06 -10.29
CA LEU A 444 -16.46 36.91 -9.51
C LEU A 444 -16.35 38.30 -10.17
N ASP A 445 -16.50 39.35 -9.36
CA ASP A 445 -16.19 40.70 -9.75
C ASP A 445 -14.66 40.87 -9.96
N ASN A 446 -14.27 41.76 -10.86
CA ASN A 446 -12.88 42.15 -11.06
C ASN A 446 -12.16 42.61 -9.78
N ASN A 447 -12.90 43.05 -8.78
CA ASN A 447 -12.41 43.49 -7.48
C ASN A 447 -12.34 42.35 -6.45
N SER A 448 -12.78 41.17 -6.75
CA SER A 448 -12.65 40.03 -5.83
C SER A 448 -11.19 39.78 -5.49
N ILE A 449 -10.95 39.44 -4.22
CA ILE A 449 -9.59 39.14 -3.74
C ILE A 449 -9.09 37.86 -4.39
N ALA A 450 -7.91 37.90 -4.98
CA ALA A 450 -7.14 36.75 -5.40
C ALA A 450 -5.79 36.75 -4.70
N LEU A 451 -5.27 35.57 -4.39
CA LEU A 451 -3.91 35.36 -3.90
C LEU A 451 -3.10 34.65 -4.94
N GLN A 452 -1.99 35.26 -5.35
CA GLN A 452 -0.97 34.57 -6.13
C GLN A 452 0.08 34.02 -5.18
N ARG A 453 0.43 32.76 -5.36
CA ARG A 453 1.48 32.09 -4.59
C ARG A 453 2.51 31.50 -5.53
N ILE A 454 3.77 31.78 -5.30
CA ILE A 454 4.91 31.19 -5.99
C ILE A 454 5.83 30.62 -4.94
N GLY A 455 6.17 29.36 -5.04
CA GLY A 455 7.01 28.74 -4.01
C GLY A 455 7.42 27.32 -4.29
N GLY A 456 8.02 26.75 -3.27
CA GLY A 456 8.42 25.36 -3.28
C GLY A 456 8.57 24.79 -1.88
N ASN A 457 8.63 23.48 -1.82
CA ASN A 457 8.93 22.76 -0.59
C ASN A 457 9.77 21.53 -0.87
N VAL A 458 10.50 21.12 0.14
CA VAL A 458 11.22 19.85 0.19
C VAL A 458 10.83 19.11 1.46
N GLN A 459 10.70 17.79 1.37
CA GLN A 459 10.27 16.96 2.49
C GLN A 459 11.03 15.64 2.51
N PHE A 460 11.41 15.21 3.71
CA PHE A 460 11.94 13.89 4.01
C PHE A 460 10.91 13.12 4.83
N VAL A 461 10.54 11.94 4.35
CA VAL A 461 9.55 11.07 5.00
C VAL A 461 10.23 9.77 5.39
N ARG A 462 10.25 9.43 6.67
CA ARG A 462 10.91 8.23 7.19
C ARG A 462 9.92 7.33 7.92
N PRO A 463 9.76 6.06 7.48
CA PRO A 463 9.01 5.06 8.22
C PRO A 463 9.81 4.62 9.46
N MET A 464 9.12 4.44 10.60
CA MET A 464 9.73 4.14 11.90
C MET A 464 9.76 2.63 12.20
N ASN A 465 10.14 1.82 11.21
CA ASN A 465 10.29 0.36 11.34
C ASN A 465 11.75 -0.12 11.30
N GLY A 466 12.70 0.80 11.43
CA GLY A 466 14.13 0.51 11.33
C GLY A 466 14.62 0.16 9.93
N GLY A 467 13.80 0.44 8.89
CA GLY A 467 14.09 0.09 7.49
C GLY A 467 13.79 -1.37 7.15
N ASN A 468 13.25 -2.15 8.08
CA ASN A 468 12.90 -3.55 7.84
C ASN A 468 11.60 -3.63 7.01
N PRO A 469 11.65 -4.12 5.77
CA PRO A 469 10.48 -4.18 4.89
C PRO A 469 9.40 -5.18 5.34
N TYR A 470 9.74 -6.15 6.20
CA TYR A 470 8.81 -7.15 6.74
C TYR A 470 8.07 -6.66 7.97
N LYS A 471 8.57 -5.60 8.64
CA LYS A 471 7.88 -5.00 9.77
C LYS A 471 6.95 -3.89 9.29
N ARG A 472 5.68 -4.00 9.64
CA ARG A 472 4.74 -2.90 9.44
C ARG A 472 5.30 -1.63 10.08
N ALA A 473 5.23 -0.51 9.37
CA ALA A 473 5.62 0.80 9.85
C ALA A 473 4.35 1.61 10.15
N PRO A 474 3.69 1.42 11.30
CA PRO A 474 2.52 2.22 11.62
C PRO A 474 2.86 3.70 11.72
N TRP A 475 4.05 4.04 12.21
CA TRP A 475 4.52 5.41 12.34
C TRP A 475 5.45 5.82 11.21
N SER A 476 5.27 7.06 10.75
CA SER A 476 6.22 7.77 9.89
C SER A 476 6.41 9.21 10.37
N VAL A 477 7.62 9.73 10.18
CA VAL A 477 7.98 11.10 10.55
C VAL A 477 8.33 11.88 9.29
N VAL A 478 7.89 13.13 9.23
CA VAL A 478 8.13 14.07 8.14
C VAL A 478 8.93 15.26 8.66
N LEU A 479 10.00 15.58 7.96
CA LEU A 479 10.72 16.84 8.11
C LEU A 479 10.61 17.60 6.78
N GLY A 480 10.12 18.82 6.81
CA GLY A 480 9.86 19.60 5.61
C GLY A 480 10.35 21.04 5.74
N PHE A 481 10.78 21.60 4.62
CA PHE A 481 11.15 23.02 4.47
C PHE A 481 10.28 23.59 3.36
N SER A 482 9.71 24.77 3.58
CA SER A 482 8.88 25.47 2.61
C SER A 482 9.31 26.91 2.46
N GLY A 483 9.20 27.43 1.25
CA GLY A 483 9.38 28.85 0.95
C GLY A 483 8.39 29.27 -0.11
N GLN A 484 7.63 30.34 0.15
CA GLN A 484 6.69 30.89 -0.83
C GLN A 484 6.54 32.40 -0.66
N GLU A 485 6.30 33.05 -1.78
CA GLU A 485 5.83 34.44 -1.84
C GLU A 485 4.32 34.45 -2.09
N VAL A 486 3.60 35.25 -1.32
CA VAL A 486 2.15 35.47 -1.43
C VAL A 486 1.89 36.92 -1.78
N THR A 487 1.23 37.13 -2.90
CA THR A 487 0.89 38.46 -3.43
C THR A 487 -0.64 38.61 -3.43
N PRO A 488 -1.21 39.51 -2.62
CA PRO A 488 -2.62 39.84 -2.70
C PRO A 488 -2.89 40.70 -3.94
N MET A 489 -3.91 40.34 -4.67
CA MET A 489 -4.29 41.03 -5.90
C MET A 489 -5.80 41.05 -6.08
N ASN A 490 -6.28 41.90 -6.97
CA ASN A 490 -7.64 41.78 -7.46
C ASN A 490 -7.75 40.69 -8.52
N PHE A 491 -8.98 40.32 -8.88
CA PHE A 491 -9.18 39.26 -9.89
C PHE A 491 -8.66 39.64 -11.27
N SER A 492 -8.56 40.94 -11.59
CA SER A 492 -7.94 41.42 -12.84
C SER A 492 -6.40 41.37 -12.86
N GLY A 493 -5.75 41.05 -11.71
CA GLY A 493 -4.30 40.83 -11.60
C GLY A 493 -3.49 42.02 -11.10
N SER A 494 -4.14 43.11 -10.63
CA SER A 494 -3.42 44.22 -10.01
C SER A 494 -3.17 43.95 -8.52
N VAL A 495 -1.97 44.26 -8.03
CA VAL A 495 -1.59 44.06 -6.63
C VAL A 495 -2.40 45.03 -5.73
N MET A 496 -3.13 44.41 -4.78
CA MET A 496 -4.09 45.14 -3.91
C MET A 496 -3.99 44.57 -2.48
N PRO A 497 -3.28 45.22 -1.57
CA PRO A 497 -3.10 44.75 -0.20
C PRO A 497 -4.25 45.02 0.75
N TYR A 498 -5.25 45.80 0.32
CA TYR A 498 -6.38 46.23 1.13
C TYR A 498 -7.69 45.67 0.63
N GLY A 499 -8.59 45.30 1.55
CA GLY A 499 -9.93 44.83 1.26
C GLY A 499 -10.98 45.51 2.10
N MET A 500 -12.23 45.51 1.63
CA MET A 500 -13.39 46.11 2.31
C MET A 500 -14.62 45.26 2.08
N ASN A 501 -15.49 45.15 3.11
CA ASN A 501 -16.80 44.54 2.96
C ASN A 501 -17.74 45.47 2.19
N THR A 502 -18.09 45.11 0.97
CA THR A 502 -18.92 45.92 0.08
C THR A 502 -20.40 46.00 0.48
N ASN A 503 -20.90 45.07 1.29
CA ASN A 503 -22.29 45.09 1.77
C ASN A 503 -22.58 46.21 2.76
N ASN A 504 -21.54 46.76 3.39
CA ASN A 504 -21.68 47.89 4.32
C ASN A 504 -21.66 49.27 3.62
N TYR A 505 -21.59 49.25 2.27
CA TYR A 505 -21.62 50.49 1.50
C TYR A 505 -23.06 51.05 1.39
N LYS A 506 -23.41 51.97 2.25
CA LYS A 506 -24.72 52.67 2.22
C LYS A 506 -24.53 54.09 1.77
N ASN A 507 -25.31 54.52 0.76
CA ASN A 507 -25.37 55.91 0.28
C ASN A 507 -24.04 56.55 -0.15
N GLY A 508 -23.15 55.79 -0.76
CA GLY A 508 -21.86 56.32 -1.20
C GLY A 508 -20.84 56.54 -0.09
N GLN A 509 -21.12 56.09 1.12
CA GLN A 509 -20.25 56.25 2.28
C GLN A 509 -19.96 54.87 2.92
N THR A 510 -18.70 54.60 3.22
CA THR A 510 -18.30 53.42 3.99
C THR A 510 -17.58 53.86 5.26
N GLN A 511 -17.65 53.00 6.30
CA GLN A 511 -16.92 53.28 7.54
C GLN A 511 -15.47 52.78 7.38
N VAL A 512 -14.52 53.58 7.82
CA VAL A 512 -13.09 53.28 7.78
C VAL A 512 -12.74 51.97 8.49
N LYS A 513 -13.51 51.62 9.52
CA LYS A 513 -13.37 50.37 10.29
C LYS A 513 -13.60 49.09 9.47
N ASP A 514 -14.22 49.19 8.29
CA ASP A 514 -14.52 48.06 7.42
C ASP A 514 -13.38 47.75 6.43
N VAL A 515 -12.34 48.58 6.40
CA VAL A 515 -11.15 48.37 5.58
C VAL A 515 -10.15 47.53 6.37
N ILE A 516 -9.67 46.44 5.77
CA ILE A 516 -8.72 45.50 6.37
C ILE A 516 -7.49 45.29 5.48
N CYS A 517 -6.39 44.88 6.09
CA CYS A 517 -5.27 44.33 5.33
C CYS A 517 -5.60 42.91 4.90
N ILE A 518 -5.42 42.61 3.62
CA ILE A 518 -5.49 41.23 3.07
C ILE A 518 -4.23 40.47 3.44
N ALA A 519 -3.09 41.14 3.38
CA ALA A 519 -1.76 40.57 3.65
C ALA A 519 -1.21 41.04 5.01
N TYR A 520 -0.20 40.33 5.52
CA TYR A 520 0.55 40.74 6.71
C TYR A 520 1.17 42.12 6.48
N ASN A 521 1.04 43.02 7.45
CA ASN A 521 1.50 44.42 7.38
C ASN A 521 0.92 45.25 6.23
N CYS A 522 -0.20 44.84 5.62
CA CYS A 522 -0.70 45.44 4.38
C CYS A 522 0.35 45.49 3.27
N ALA A 523 1.25 44.51 3.26
CA ALA A 523 2.32 44.47 2.30
C ALA A 523 1.83 44.02 0.92
N GLN A 524 2.52 44.45 -0.11
CA GLN A 524 2.25 44.02 -1.47
C GLN A 524 2.67 42.55 -1.68
N HIS A 525 3.67 42.09 -0.94
CA HIS A 525 4.20 40.71 -0.99
C HIS A 525 4.52 40.24 0.41
N ASN A 526 4.10 39.03 0.76
CA ASN A 526 4.53 38.39 1.98
C ASN A 526 5.42 37.20 1.66
N GLN A 527 6.52 37.03 2.38
CA GLN A 527 7.40 35.87 2.28
C GLN A 527 7.15 34.92 3.45
N LEU A 528 6.78 33.69 3.15
CA LEU A 528 6.53 32.64 4.12
C LEU A 528 7.63 31.59 3.99
N VAL A 529 8.52 31.52 4.99
CA VAL A 529 9.57 30.50 5.07
C VAL A 529 9.29 29.64 6.28
N GLY A 530 9.08 28.34 6.07
CA GLY A 530 8.60 27.43 7.10
C GLY A 530 9.44 26.17 7.28
N LEU A 531 9.50 25.70 8.51
CA LEU A 531 10.00 24.39 8.92
C LEU A 531 8.83 23.57 9.46
N ARG A 532 8.56 22.45 8.81
CA ARG A 532 7.50 21.52 9.19
C ARG A 532 8.07 20.25 9.81
N VAL A 533 7.53 19.87 10.95
CA VAL A 533 7.74 18.54 11.56
C VAL A 533 6.37 17.90 11.75
N ALA A 534 6.23 16.67 11.27
CA ALA A 534 4.99 15.95 11.43
C ALA A 534 5.24 14.47 11.73
N ALA A 535 4.29 13.84 12.43
CA ALA A 535 4.26 12.42 12.66
C ALA A 535 2.88 11.88 12.28
N THR A 536 2.86 10.76 11.58
CA THR A 536 1.63 10.08 11.21
C THR A 536 1.66 8.63 11.69
N MET A 537 0.54 8.16 12.21
CA MET A 537 0.32 6.76 12.57
C MET A 537 -0.82 6.22 11.72
N ASN A 538 -0.57 5.12 11.01
CA ASN A 538 -1.56 4.46 10.14
C ASN A 538 -1.69 2.98 10.50
N ASN A 539 -2.82 2.64 11.14
CA ASN A 539 -3.19 1.26 11.50
C ASN A 539 -4.47 0.81 10.77
N LEU A 540 -4.84 1.48 9.68
CA LEU A 540 -6.01 1.11 8.89
C LEU A 540 -5.85 -0.28 8.28
N ASN A 541 -6.95 -1.05 8.23
CA ASN A 541 -6.99 -2.37 7.61
C ASN A 541 -6.87 -2.31 6.08
N ASP A 542 -7.47 -1.30 5.45
CA ASP A 542 -7.42 -1.03 4.01
C ASP A 542 -7.33 0.50 3.80
N PRO A 543 -6.22 1.02 3.26
CA PRO A 543 -6.09 2.46 3.01
C PRO A 543 -7.06 3.01 1.96
N ARG A 544 -7.58 2.15 1.06
CA ARG A 544 -8.50 2.56 -0.02
C ARG A 544 -9.97 2.59 0.43
N ASN A 545 -10.34 1.70 1.34
CA ASN A 545 -11.70 1.61 1.88
C ASN A 545 -11.62 1.14 3.34
N PRO A 546 -11.26 2.05 4.26
CA PRO A 546 -11.05 1.69 5.65
C PRO A 546 -12.36 1.35 6.35
N THR A 547 -12.38 0.20 7.01
CA THR A 547 -13.50 -0.26 7.84
C THR A 547 -13.10 -0.57 9.28
N ALA A 548 -11.80 -0.64 9.56
CA ALA A 548 -11.27 -0.90 10.89
C ALA A 548 -9.90 -0.24 11.07
N GLY A 549 -9.57 0.09 12.30
CA GLY A 549 -8.29 0.66 12.67
C GLY A 549 -8.34 2.16 12.90
N ASN A 550 -7.17 2.78 12.99
CA ASN A 550 -7.06 4.20 13.28
C ASN A 550 -5.94 4.88 12.48
N PHE A 551 -6.12 6.17 12.30
CA PHE A 551 -5.16 7.07 11.68
C PHE A 551 -4.98 8.29 12.59
N LEU A 552 -3.72 8.66 12.89
CA LEU A 552 -3.37 9.87 13.63
C LEU A 552 -2.36 10.68 12.83
N SER A 553 -2.59 11.97 12.73
CA SER A 553 -1.65 12.93 12.13
C SER A 553 -1.42 14.08 13.10
N LEU A 554 -0.18 14.31 13.45
CA LEU A 554 0.26 15.43 14.29
C LEU A 554 1.28 16.25 13.49
N GLY A 555 1.14 17.55 13.48
CA GLY A 555 2.05 18.42 12.73
C GLY A 555 2.23 19.77 13.38
N THR A 556 3.44 20.28 13.28
CA THR A 556 3.79 21.65 13.59
C THR A 556 4.55 22.25 12.41
N GLU A 557 4.25 23.49 12.08
CA GLU A 557 4.96 24.24 11.04
C GLU A 557 5.30 25.63 11.58
N GLN A 558 6.59 25.87 11.76
CA GLN A 558 7.11 27.15 12.23
C GLN A 558 7.50 28.01 11.04
N PHE A 559 6.84 29.16 10.91
CA PHE A 559 7.21 30.20 9.95
C PHE A 559 8.13 31.22 10.61
N PHE A 560 9.18 31.60 9.89
CA PHE A 560 10.21 32.51 10.35
C PHE A 560 10.16 33.83 9.58
N SER A 561 10.39 34.93 10.27
CA SER A 561 10.57 36.21 9.62
C SER A 561 11.91 36.28 8.90
N VAL A 562 11.86 36.54 7.61
CA VAL A 562 13.05 36.75 6.74
C VAL A 562 13.12 38.22 6.25
N GLY A 563 12.22 39.05 6.70
CA GLY A 563 12.12 40.48 6.34
C GLY A 563 10.95 41.15 7.04
N PRO A 564 10.76 42.50 6.85
CA PRO A 564 9.73 43.27 7.53
C PRO A 564 8.30 42.81 7.19
N ASP A 565 8.10 42.28 5.98
CA ASP A 565 6.78 41.84 5.49
C ASP A 565 6.64 40.29 5.57
N SER A 566 7.46 39.67 6.39
CA SER A 566 7.50 38.22 6.62
C SER A 566 6.97 37.94 8.04
N PRO A 567 5.83 37.23 8.16
CA PRO A 567 5.24 36.95 9.47
C PRO A 567 6.00 35.85 10.19
N THR A 568 6.00 35.92 11.52
CA THR A 568 6.45 34.81 12.39
C THR A 568 5.28 34.20 13.11
N PHE A 569 4.96 32.98 12.82
CA PHE A 569 3.91 32.23 13.52
C PHE A 569 4.18 30.73 13.48
N ASN A 570 3.57 30.00 14.39
CA ASN A 570 3.58 28.55 14.41
C ASN A 570 2.17 28.02 14.16
N ARG A 571 2.05 27.07 13.25
CA ARG A 571 0.81 26.34 12.96
C ARG A 571 0.87 24.95 13.55
N LEU A 572 0.00 24.65 14.49
CA LEU A 572 -0.22 23.34 15.07
C LEU A 572 -1.49 22.74 14.49
N ARG A 573 -1.43 21.46 14.12
CA ARG A 573 -2.60 20.71 13.65
C ARG A 573 -2.52 19.25 14.11
N ALA A 574 -3.65 18.74 14.60
CA ALA A 574 -3.83 17.34 14.96
C ALA A 574 -5.10 16.81 14.31
N SER A 575 -5.06 15.59 13.80
CA SER A 575 -6.24 14.89 13.26
C SER A 575 -6.18 13.42 13.70
N TYR A 576 -7.28 12.93 14.21
CA TYR A 576 -7.46 11.54 14.60
C TYR A 576 -8.70 10.97 13.96
N THR A 577 -8.57 9.80 13.35
CA THR A 577 -9.69 9.06 12.75
C THR A 577 -9.70 7.64 13.29
N HIS A 578 -10.87 7.12 13.60
CA HIS A 578 -11.08 5.76 14.09
C HIS A 578 -12.24 5.10 13.38
N TYR A 579 -12.02 3.87 12.90
CA TYR A 579 -13.03 3.06 12.22
C TYR A 579 -13.35 1.83 13.06
N ILE A 580 -14.63 1.62 13.31
CA ILE A 580 -15.17 0.44 13.99
C ILE A 580 -15.98 -0.36 12.97
N PRO A 581 -15.60 -1.62 12.69
CA PRO A 581 -16.38 -2.47 11.82
C PRO A 581 -17.71 -2.79 12.49
N VAL A 582 -18.80 -2.58 11.78
CA VAL A 582 -20.17 -2.86 12.23
C VAL A 582 -20.92 -3.66 11.18
N ASN A 583 -22.03 -4.26 11.55
CA ASN A 583 -22.88 -5.05 10.64
C ASN A 583 -24.36 -4.82 11.00
N TRP A 584 -24.81 -3.54 10.91
CA TRP A 584 -26.16 -3.18 11.32
C TRP A 584 -27.19 -3.34 10.20
N LEU A 585 -26.84 -2.91 8.97
CA LEU A 585 -27.73 -2.96 7.81
C LEU A 585 -27.32 -4.07 6.84
N LYS A 586 -28.27 -4.92 6.47
CA LYS A 586 -28.04 -6.01 5.52
C LYS A 586 -28.78 -5.77 4.20
N LEU A 587 -28.58 -4.59 3.59
CA LEU A 587 -29.20 -4.21 2.32
C LEU A 587 -28.55 -4.94 1.15
N TYR A 588 -27.22 -5.00 1.13
CA TYR A 588 -26.45 -5.62 0.09
C TYR A 588 -26.43 -7.16 0.21
N LYS A 589 -26.49 -7.86 -0.92
CA LYS A 589 -26.49 -9.34 -0.97
C LYS A 589 -25.21 -9.95 -0.33
N GLY A 590 -24.07 -9.28 -0.45
CA GLY A 590 -22.80 -9.68 0.20
C GLY A 590 -22.86 -9.67 1.73
N CYS A 591 -23.79 -8.94 2.34
CA CYS A 591 -24.06 -8.93 3.78
C CYS A 591 -24.94 -10.10 4.25
N ARG A 592 -25.38 -10.95 3.32
CA ARG A 592 -26.21 -12.15 3.58
C ARG A 592 -25.60 -13.35 2.87
N PRO A 593 -24.37 -13.79 3.25
CA PRO A 593 -23.70 -14.88 2.57
C PRO A 593 -24.50 -16.19 2.71
N LYS A 594 -24.51 -16.98 1.63
CA LYS A 594 -24.98 -18.36 1.70
C LYS A 594 -24.00 -19.23 2.49
N PRO A 595 -24.43 -20.36 3.07
CA PRO A 595 -23.53 -21.28 3.74
C PRO A 595 -22.34 -21.65 2.84
N GLY A 596 -21.10 -21.43 3.35
CA GLY A 596 -19.85 -21.67 2.61
C GLY A 596 -19.33 -20.49 1.78
N GLN A 597 -20.05 -19.37 1.66
CA GLN A 597 -19.56 -18.14 1.04
C GLN A 597 -18.97 -17.20 2.08
N LYS A 598 -17.87 -16.52 1.72
CA LYS A 598 -17.27 -15.48 2.55
C LYS A 598 -18.15 -14.23 2.57
N GLU A 599 -18.40 -13.68 3.74
CA GLU A 599 -19.11 -12.41 3.89
C GLU A 599 -18.28 -11.26 3.26
N ASP A 600 -18.92 -10.47 2.39
CA ASP A 600 -18.36 -9.27 1.78
C ASP A 600 -19.22 -8.06 2.15
N CYS A 601 -19.31 -7.78 3.44
CA CYS A 601 -20.11 -6.70 4.00
C CYS A 601 -19.17 -5.66 4.63
N LYS A 602 -18.81 -4.63 3.87
CA LYS A 602 -17.91 -3.57 4.33
C LYS A 602 -18.71 -2.43 4.93
N GLN A 603 -19.02 -2.52 6.22
CA GLN A 603 -19.67 -1.45 6.99
C GLN A 603 -18.71 -0.90 8.03
N ALA A 604 -18.78 0.39 8.29
CA ALA A 604 -17.98 1.05 9.30
C ALA A 604 -18.73 2.18 9.97
N LEU A 605 -18.57 2.28 11.28
CA LEU A 605 -18.81 3.50 12.03
C LEU A 605 -17.47 4.24 12.15
N ALA A 606 -17.40 5.42 11.61
CA ALA A 606 -16.18 6.22 11.54
C ALA A 606 -16.30 7.47 12.41
N PHE A 607 -15.26 7.77 13.15
CA PHE A 607 -15.11 8.95 13.99
C PHE A 607 -13.90 9.72 13.53
N GLN A 608 -14.04 11.02 13.31
CA GLN A 608 -12.94 11.93 13.05
C GLN A 608 -12.99 13.10 14.03
N ALA A 609 -11.84 13.50 14.52
CA ALA A 609 -11.64 14.75 15.23
C ALA A 609 -10.39 15.45 14.67
N THR A 610 -10.53 16.73 14.33
CA THR A 610 -9.41 17.54 13.85
C THR A 610 -9.40 18.85 14.62
N ALA A 611 -8.23 19.29 15.07
CA ALA A 611 -8.06 20.56 15.76
C ALA A 611 -6.77 21.23 15.29
N GLY A 612 -6.71 22.53 15.39
CA GLY A 612 -5.52 23.30 15.09
C GLY A 612 -5.53 24.68 15.70
N THR A 613 -4.34 25.25 15.84
CA THR A 613 -4.15 26.62 16.30
C THR A 613 -2.93 27.25 15.63
N ASN A 614 -3.02 28.54 15.37
CA ASN A 614 -1.90 29.38 14.94
C ASN A 614 -1.47 30.25 16.13
N VAL A 615 -0.18 30.27 16.43
CA VAL A 615 0.42 31.05 17.51
C VAL A 615 1.39 32.06 16.89
N GLY A 616 1.28 33.32 17.20
CA GLY A 616 2.12 34.40 16.66
C GLY A 616 1.39 35.32 15.69
N ASN A 617 2.13 35.94 14.79
CA ASN A 617 1.65 36.99 13.87
C ASN A 617 1.11 36.34 12.59
N LEU A 618 -0.15 35.94 12.61
CA LEU A 618 -0.83 35.26 11.52
C LEU A 618 -1.22 36.26 10.41
N PRO A 619 -0.92 36.00 9.12
CA PRO A 619 -1.58 36.68 8.01
C PRO A 619 -3.07 36.30 7.95
N PRO A 620 -3.99 37.21 7.60
CA PRO A 620 -5.42 36.87 7.54
C PRO A 620 -5.75 35.67 6.67
N TYR A 621 -5.10 35.58 5.51
CA TYR A 621 -5.32 34.48 4.54
C TYR A 621 -4.80 33.13 4.99
N GLU A 622 -4.05 33.03 6.09
CA GLU A 622 -3.56 31.77 6.68
C GLU A 622 -4.41 31.32 7.87
N ALA A 623 -5.52 31.99 8.18
CA ALA A 623 -6.46 31.53 9.20
C ALA A 623 -7.15 30.24 8.80
N PHE A 624 -7.63 29.50 9.79
CA PHE A 624 -8.39 28.27 9.53
C PHE A 624 -9.81 28.60 9.08
N CYS A 625 -10.27 27.87 8.09
CA CYS A 625 -11.63 27.90 7.56
C CYS A 625 -12.45 26.72 8.09
N LEU A 626 -13.70 26.98 8.45
CA LEU A 626 -14.69 26.01 8.87
C LEU A 626 -15.91 26.05 7.93
N GLY A 627 -16.43 24.89 7.57
CA GLY A 627 -17.54 24.69 6.62
C GLY A 627 -17.07 24.13 5.28
N GLY A 628 -18.01 23.53 4.55
CA GLY A 628 -17.78 22.93 3.25
C GLY A 628 -17.78 21.39 3.25
N SER A 629 -17.69 20.80 2.06
CA SER A 629 -17.80 19.36 1.82
C SER A 629 -16.75 18.51 2.54
N ASN A 630 -15.62 19.08 2.90
CA ASN A 630 -14.54 18.42 3.65
C ASN A 630 -14.43 18.87 5.11
N SER A 631 -15.34 19.70 5.59
CA SER A 631 -15.42 20.21 6.96
C SER A 631 -16.81 19.93 7.52
N VAL A 632 -17.61 20.95 7.84
CA VAL A 632 -19.01 20.84 8.31
C VAL A 632 -19.93 21.00 7.10
N ARG A 633 -20.48 19.88 6.60
CA ARG A 633 -21.12 19.75 5.28
C ARG A 633 -22.42 20.55 5.09
N GLY A 634 -23.06 20.98 6.17
CA GLY A 634 -24.24 21.84 6.10
C GLY A 634 -23.93 23.30 5.77
N TYR A 635 -22.65 23.70 5.75
CA TYR A 635 -22.21 25.07 5.47
C TYR A 635 -21.47 25.13 4.12
N TYR A 636 -21.45 26.30 3.47
CA TYR A 636 -20.56 26.53 2.33
C TYR A 636 -19.10 26.56 2.77
N ASP A 637 -18.18 26.45 1.81
CA ASP A 637 -16.75 26.47 2.09
C ASP A 637 -16.40 27.75 2.87
N CYS A 638 -15.81 27.56 4.06
CA CYS A 638 -15.43 28.63 4.96
C CYS A 638 -16.57 29.49 5.56
N ASP A 639 -17.83 29.16 5.35
CA ASP A 639 -18.98 29.97 5.76
C ASP A 639 -19.41 29.74 7.21
N LEU A 640 -19.02 28.65 7.82
CA LEU A 640 -19.23 28.42 9.26
C LEU A 640 -18.32 29.33 10.09
N GLY A 641 -17.05 29.49 9.70
CA GLY A 641 -16.15 30.33 10.49
C GLY A 641 -14.77 30.52 9.91
N VAL A 642 -14.09 31.55 10.34
CA VAL A 642 -12.69 31.85 10.08
C VAL A 642 -12.00 32.07 11.43
N GLY A 643 -11.12 31.20 11.86
CA GLY A 643 -10.54 31.27 13.20
C GLY A 643 -9.02 31.17 13.22
N LYS A 644 -8.41 31.74 14.28
CA LYS A 644 -7.01 31.50 14.61
C LYS A 644 -6.80 30.08 15.14
N SER A 645 -7.85 29.53 15.75
CA SER A 645 -7.94 28.14 16.23
C SER A 645 -9.24 27.52 15.73
N PHE A 646 -9.26 26.20 15.61
CA PHE A 646 -10.46 25.47 15.23
C PHE A 646 -10.50 24.07 15.81
N GLY A 647 -11.69 23.54 15.90
CA GLY A 647 -11.96 22.13 16.18
C GLY A 647 -13.12 21.64 15.33
N GLU A 648 -13.01 20.45 14.82
CA GLU A 648 -14.03 19.75 14.03
C GLU A 648 -14.16 18.32 14.49
N ALA A 649 -15.38 17.81 14.48
CA ALA A 649 -15.67 16.40 14.73
C ALA A 649 -16.72 15.89 13.76
N THR A 650 -16.55 14.65 13.34
CA THR A 650 -17.50 13.93 12.46
C THR A 650 -17.77 12.55 13.02
N ILE A 651 -19.02 12.14 12.98
CA ILE A 651 -19.45 10.76 13.17
C ILE A 651 -20.15 10.35 11.89
N GLU A 652 -19.72 9.25 11.28
CA GLU A 652 -20.23 8.82 9.98
C GLU A 652 -20.42 7.29 9.96
N TYR A 653 -21.61 6.84 9.56
CA TYR A 653 -21.91 5.44 9.33
C TYR A 653 -21.98 5.16 7.85
N ARG A 654 -21.13 4.24 7.36
CA ARG A 654 -21.03 3.81 5.96
C ARG A 654 -21.53 2.38 5.82
N PHE A 655 -22.37 2.13 4.78
CA PHE A 655 -22.92 0.82 4.52
C PHE A 655 -23.10 0.56 3.02
N PRO A 656 -22.84 -0.67 2.53
CA PRO A 656 -23.02 -1.01 1.13
C PRO A 656 -24.52 -1.15 0.78
N ILE A 657 -24.91 -0.58 -0.37
CA ILE A 657 -26.25 -0.74 -0.96
C ILE A 657 -26.17 -1.69 -2.16
N PHE A 658 -25.16 -1.49 -3.01
CA PHE A 658 -24.81 -2.34 -4.15
C PHE A 658 -23.28 -2.55 -4.17
N SER A 659 -22.78 -3.34 -5.11
CA SER A 659 -21.34 -3.62 -5.21
C SER A 659 -20.45 -2.38 -5.35
N ILE A 660 -20.96 -1.35 -6.05
CA ILE A 660 -20.22 -0.11 -6.35
C ILE A 660 -20.83 1.12 -5.66
N ILE A 661 -22.00 0.98 -5.01
CA ILE A 661 -22.70 2.09 -4.36
C ILE A 661 -22.86 1.77 -2.88
N SER A 662 -22.38 2.69 -2.04
CA SER A 662 -22.58 2.68 -0.60
C SER A 662 -23.43 3.88 -0.18
N GLY A 663 -24.14 3.75 0.93
CA GLY A 663 -24.81 4.83 1.60
C GLY A 663 -23.97 5.32 2.77
N GLU A 664 -24.19 6.58 3.15
CA GLU A 664 -23.64 7.17 4.36
C GLU A 664 -24.68 8.04 5.07
N VAL A 665 -24.59 8.07 6.39
CA VAL A 665 -25.27 9.04 7.24
C VAL A 665 -24.25 9.62 8.21
N PHE A 666 -24.34 10.94 8.45
CA PHE A 666 -23.31 11.63 9.22
C PHE A 666 -23.85 12.76 10.07
N VAL A 667 -23.06 13.10 11.09
CA VAL A 667 -23.18 14.31 11.90
C VAL A 667 -21.81 14.98 11.93
N ASP A 668 -21.76 16.25 11.57
CA ASP A 668 -20.56 17.08 11.63
C ASP A 668 -20.76 18.20 12.65
N GLY A 669 -19.70 18.57 13.37
CA GLY A 669 -19.65 19.75 14.23
C GLY A 669 -18.33 20.48 14.08
N GLY A 670 -18.35 21.78 14.18
CA GLY A 670 -17.16 22.63 14.09
C GLY A 670 -17.26 23.86 14.96
N THR A 671 -16.11 24.32 15.46
CA THR A 671 -16.00 25.54 16.28
C THR A 671 -14.68 26.25 16.01
N SER A 672 -14.72 27.58 15.98
CA SER A 672 -13.54 28.45 15.96
C SER A 672 -13.04 28.77 17.38
N PHE A 673 -13.67 28.23 18.43
CA PHE A 673 -13.40 28.56 19.84
C PHE A 673 -13.43 30.07 20.14
N GLY A 674 -14.31 30.85 19.48
CA GLY A 674 -14.38 32.28 19.61
C GLY A 674 -13.15 33.04 19.06
N SER A 675 -12.25 32.40 18.34
CA SER A 675 -10.99 32.99 17.89
C SER A 675 -11.07 33.77 16.61
N GLN A 676 -12.27 34.02 16.05
CA GLN A 676 -12.48 34.82 14.84
C GLN A 676 -11.98 36.27 15.02
N ALA A 677 -12.30 36.91 16.14
CA ALA A 677 -11.81 38.23 16.46
C ALA A 677 -10.29 38.35 16.58
N ASN A 678 -9.59 37.23 16.78
CA ASN A 678 -8.14 37.15 16.88
C ASN A 678 -7.45 37.00 15.50
N VAL A 679 -8.22 36.82 14.44
CA VAL A 679 -7.70 36.86 13.06
C VAL A 679 -7.55 38.32 12.67
N PRO A 680 -6.37 38.77 12.16
CA PRO A 680 -6.17 40.15 11.77
C PRO A 680 -7.22 40.61 10.76
N GLY A 681 -7.82 41.78 11.03
CA GLY A 681 -8.92 42.32 10.23
C GLY A 681 -10.28 41.67 10.47
N ASN A 682 -10.35 40.62 11.26
CA ASN A 682 -11.58 39.89 11.61
C ASN A 682 -12.52 39.62 10.41
N PRO A 683 -12.05 38.99 9.32
CA PRO A 683 -12.88 38.74 8.14
C PRO A 683 -14.12 37.88 8.45
N GLY A 684 -14.04 36.98 9.42
CA GLY A 684 -15.17 36.19 9.88
C GLY A 684 -16.27 37.05 10.50
N GLY A 685 -15.90 38.01 11.36
CA GLY A 685 -16.85 38.95 11.98
C GLY A 685 -17.42 39.95 10.98
N LEU A 686 -16.59 40.46 10.05
CA LEU A 686 -17.07 41.37 8.98
C LEU A 686 -18.09 40.71 8.06
N LEU A 687 -17.95 39.40 7.83
CA LEU A 687 -18.85 38.60 7.03
C LEU A 687 -19.92 37.86 7.87
N GLN A 688 -20.03 38.21 9.16
CA GLN A 688 -21.02 37.66 10.08
C GLN A 688 -21.09 36.13 10.10
N LYS A 689 -19.92 35.48 9.97
CA LYS A 689 -19.83 34.03 10.04
C LYS A 689 -20.10 33.56 11.48
N PRO A 690 -20.89 32.47 11.69
CA PRO A 690 -21.29 32.04 13.05
C PRO A 690 -20.13 31.72 14.00
N GLY A 691 -19.08 31.10 13.49
CA GLY A 691 -17.91 30.64 14.27
C GLY A 691 -18.01 29.23 14.78
N ASP A 692 -19.21 28.75 15.08
CA ASP A 692 -19.52 27.39 15.55
C ASP A 692 -20.85 26.92 14.99
N GLY A 693 -20.97 25.61 14.81
CA GLY A 693 -22.18 25.01 14.30
C GLY A 693 -22.03 23.52 14.08
N PHE A 694 -23.16 22.91 13.73
CA PHE A 694 -23.23 21.50 13.40
C PHE A 694 -24.07 21.28 12.14
N SER A 695 -23.99 20.08 11.58
CA SER A 695 -24.86 19.65 10.48
C SER A 695 -25.09 18.14 10.54
N VAL A 696 -26.20 17.73 9.95
CA VAL A 696 -26.53 16.35 9.72
C VAL A 696 -26.82 16.12 8.27
N GLY A 697 -26.57 14.91 7.81
CA GLY A 697 -26.82 14.61 6.42
C GLY A 697 -26.73 13.12 6.10
N SER A 698 -26.99 12.86 4.83
CA SER A 698 -26.86 11.53 4.24
C SER A 698 -26.32 11.66 2.82
N GLY A 699 -25.76 10.55 2.31
CA GLY A 699 -25.19 10.57 0.98
C GLY A 699 -25.09 9.21 0.34
N LEU A 700 -24.71 9.24 -0.92
CA LEU A 700 -24.33 8.09 -1.71
C LEU A 700 -22.86 8.17 -2.08
N ILE A 701 -22.16 7.08 -1.91
CA ILE A 701 -20.76 6.94 -2.27
C ILE A 701 -20.66 5.97 -3.44
N VAL A 702 -20.20 6.45 -4.59
CA VAL A 702 -19.99 5.64 -5.79
C VAL A 702 -18.51 5.31 -5.91
N SER A 703 -18.16 4.03 -5.84
CA SER A 703 -16.78 3.58 -6.02
C SER A 703 -16.38 3.67 -7.49
N THR A 704 -15.38 4.51 -7.79
CA THR A 704 -14.84 4.68 -9.14
C THR A 704 -13.37 4.28 -9.18
N PRO A 705 -12.79 3.99 -10.36
CA PRO A 705 -11.35 3.70 -10.49
C PRO A 705 -10.42 4.82 -10.01
N VAL A 706 -10.92 6.06 -10.01
CA VAL A 706 -10.17 7.27 -9.57
C VAL A 706 -10.41 7.64 -8.10
N GLY A 707 -11.19 6.82 -7.38
CA GLY A 707 -11.57 7.03 -5.98
C GLY A 707 -13.08 7.13 -5.79
N PRO A 708 -13.58 7.15 -4.55
CA PRO A 708 -15.00 7.29 -4.28
C PRO A 708 -15.51 8.69 -4.65
N LEU A 709 -16.67 8.74 -5.30
CA LEU A 709 -17.42 9.96 -5.57
C LEU A 709 -18.55 10.05 -4.54
N ARG A 710 -18.61 11.13 -3.77
CA ARG A 710 -19.62 11.35 -2.73
C ARG A 710 -20.66 12.36 -3.23
N LEU A 711 -21.93 11.98 -3.13
CA LEU A 711 -23.09 12.81 -3.42
C LEU A 711 -23.87 12.95 -2.12
N GLU A 712 -23.74 14.08 -1.46
CA GLU A 712 -24.19 14.28 -0.09
C GLU A 712 -25.24 15.39 -0.01
N VAL A 713 -26.20 15.24 0.88
CA VAL A 713 -27.18 16.27 1.24
C VAL A 713 -27.07 16.47 2.74
N ALA A 714 -26.89 17.72 3.16
CA ALA A 714 -26.73 18.10 4.55
C ALA A 714 -27.56 19.32 4.92
N SER A 715 -28.00 19.38 6.18
CA SER A 715 -28.74 20.49 6.76
C SER A 715 -28.11 20.94 8.07
N GLN A 716 -28.21 22.24 8.37
CA GLN A 716 -27.72 22.85 9.61
C GLN A 716 -28.71 22.63 10.79
N ASP A 717 -30.00 22.59 10.52
CA ASP A 717 -31.07 22.73 11.51
C ASP A 717 -32.23 21.74 11.36
N PHE A 718 -32.16 20.80 10.42
CA PHE A 718 -33.25 19.87 10.03
C PHE A 718 -34.51 20.51 9.42
N THR A 719 -34.58 21.85 9.32
CA THR A 719 -35.86 22.51 9.04
C THR A 719 -36.06 23.00 7.62
N GLY A 720 -35.06 22.94 6.73
CA GLY A 720 -35.41 23.29 5.37
C GLY A 720 -34.30 23.71 4.44
N GLU A 721 -33.17 24.17 4.91
CA GLU A 721 -32.04 24.49 4.03
C GLU A 721 -31.14 23.29 3.84
N TRP A 722 -31.48 22.48 2.85
CA TRP A 722 -30.67 21.35 2.46
C TRP A 722 -29.64 21.76 1.43
N ARG A 723 -28.40 21.34 1.67
CA ARG A 723 -27.28 21.58 0.78
C ARG A 723 -26.86 20.32 0.09
N PHE A 724 -26.62 20.44 -1.20
CA PHE A 724 -26.02 19.38 -2.00
C PHE A 724 -24.49 19.59 -2.04
N ASN A 725 -23.74 18.55 -1.69
CA ASN A 725 -22.31 18.50 -1.77
C ASN A 725 -21.86 17.42 -2.75
N LEU A 726 -20.86 17.75 -3.54
CA LEU A 726 -20.14 16.81 -4.40
C LEU A 726 -18.70 16.72 -3.90
N GLY A 727 -18.28 15.54 -3.52
CA GLY A 727 -16.91 15.27 -3.05
C GLY A 727 -16.24 14.18 -3.85
N VAL A 728 -14.93 14.30 -4.09
CA VAL A 728 -14.09 13.27 -4.68
C VAL A 728 -13.10 12.77 -3.62
N GLY A 729 -12.99 11.47 -3.45
CA GLY A 729 -12.22 10.86 -2.36
C GLY A 729 -13.03 10.69 -1.08
N TRP A 730 -12.45 10.02 -0.09
CA TRP A 730 -13.00 9.96 1.26
C TRP A 730 -12.85 11.32 1.95
N LYS A 731 -13.78 11.68 2.82
CA LYS A 731 -13.65 12.90 3.64
C LYS A 731 -12.46 12.77 4.61
N PHE A 732 -12.23 11.56 5.11
CA PHE A 732 -11.13 11.21 6.04
C PHE A 732 -10.76 9.73 5.94
#